data_bf33c1d6ee74cec46849ca0908aa04d8
#
_entry.id   bf33c1d6ee74cec46849ca0908aa04d8
#
_cell.length_a   1.000
_cell.length_b   1.000
_cell.length_c   1.000
_cell.angle_alpha   90.00
_cell.angle_beta   90.00
_cell.angle_gamma   90.00
#
_symmetry.space_group_name_H-M   'P 1'
#
loop_
_entity.id
_entity.type
_entity.pdbx_description
1 polymer ?
#
loop_
_entity_poly.entity_id
_entity_poly.type
_entity_poly.pdbx_seq_one_letter_code
_entity_poly.pdbx_strand_id
1 'polypeptide(L)'
;MTKPLLFIIVGALLALGGCKKAPPQAAAVAQPKLPDIPLAARMPADVEGCFCTVNLGGHFNVLKQTQVWQDVSAFAEEKLPPGAALPDWSGVEDVAIAAGPGTAKLMVVLRELGNLYNEAMYRKMLQLTLGSGPVDQTALDLALADAAVLLLERAEVPPIMIALRGEKATEVLNQLTDTLQKAPWFANAPVATVTTTQKEQLGITEVDVSTIWPLEARKAWLDGLSITDEALRGKISQALEVVFGKTLVIAMGRGPGVAYFGIASQKEDIHLAEGSPQSVLARPEMAFLSAHESKPMLGAAFASAELLAASHDPAPTRALVSALATVSMFQPLGPQIEALHAAEEAMRQREFANAGAVLWWETGLHAEMRGGVAGASLQALMPSTRFATLLEGPQVLFGIAGQGGDGTLRAYFESWIALLHAAVMSGPFAEHPWAKMLPMIEPSLRETYAASKALWLNGLGSDSAFVLDICGRMPLFPGLPPGGEKLPMPRFAIVNEIKARDVVSKEWARLEMGLTGVLKPFSMPLPPVESFPQKNATAHFWSLPFNSEDWTLSAALDDQTLAFGTSRAQQLEIVEATAKPEMKPGWHLRADFARLRVFLSEFAQVRAQQTGDATLKNAIRWLEPFGDLRTRVQVENNEARSTLDWSMKDAVRAF
;
A
#
# COMPACT_ATOMS: atom_id res chain seq x y z
N MET A 1 7.05 -11.02 -13.53
CA MET A 1 6.69 -9.73 -12.89
C MET A 1 5.24 -9.33 -13.19
N THR A 2 4.28 -10.24 -12.98
CA THR A 2 2.84 -10.02 -13.27
C THR A 2 1.98 -9.97 -12.01
N LYS A 3 2.56 -9.56 -10.86
CA LYS A 3 1.84 -9.47 -9.57
C LYS A 3 1.48 -8.06 -9.06
N PRO A 4 1.70 -6.91 -9.75
CA PRO A 4 1.45 -5.64 -9.08
C PRO A 4 0.01 -5.11 -9.21
N LEU A 5 -0.76 -5.42 -10.26
CA LEU A 5 -2.03 -4.71 -10.47
C LEU A 5 -3.17 -5.24 -9.60
N LEU A 6 -3.28 -6.56 -9.44
CA LEU A 6 -4.27 -7.16 -8.54
C LEU A 6 -3.93 -6.89 -7.06
N PHE A 7 -2.63 -6.92 -6.73
CA PHE A 7 -2.14 -6.58 -5.38
C PHE A 7 -2.25 -5.08 -5.07
N ILE A 8 -2.16 -4.19 -6.06
CA ILE A 8 -2.32 -2.75 -5.84
C ILE A 8 -3.78 -2.40 -5.51
N ILE A 9 -4.76 -2.99 -6.18
CA ILE A 9 -6.18 -2.76 -5.89
C ILE A 9 -6.57 -3.39 -4.55
N VAL A 10 -6.17 -4.63 -4.29
CA VAL A 10 -6.42 -5.32 -3.02
C VAL A 10 -5.54 -4.75 -1.90
N GLY A 11 -4.29 -4.40 -2.17
CA GLY A 11 -3.38 -3.79 -1.20
C GLY A 11 -3.77 -2.37 -0.81
N ALA A 12 -4.33 -1.56 -1.70
CA ALA A 12 -4.85 -0.23 -1.37
C ALA A 12 -6.10 -0.30 -0.50
N LEU A 13 -6.95 -1.33 -0.69
CA LEU A 13 -8.11 -1.58 0.17
C LEU A 13 -7.72 -2.21 1.52
N LEU A 14 -6.64 -3.00 1.57
CA LEU A 14 -6.17 -3.67 2.80
C LEU A 14 -5.26 -2.79 3.68
N ALA A 15 -4.75 -1.67 3.16
CA ALA A 15 -3.86 -0.77 3.91
C ALA A 15 -4.54 0.06 5.02
N LEU A 16 -5.86 -0.05 5.17
CA LEU A 16 -6.66 0.70 6.14
C LEU A 16 -7.42 -0.28 7.05
N GLY A 17 -6.78 -0.86 7.98
CA GLY A 17 -7.42 -1.85 8.83
C GLY A 17 -7.37 -1.60 10.34
N GLY A 18 -8.34 -1.88 11.14
CA GLY A 18 -8.33 -2.30 12.44
C GLY A 18 -9.38 -2.40 13.52
N CYS A 19 -9.72 -3.36 14.31
CA CYS A 19 -10.34 -4.07 15.50
C CYS A 19 -11.45 -3.47 16.42
N LYS A 20 -12.40 -4.02 17.04
CA LYS A 20 -12.69 -5.10 17.99
C LYS A 20 -14.14 -5.17 18.53
N LYS A 21 -14.59 -6.38 18.89
CA LYS A 21 -15.74 -6.87 19.71
C LYS A 21 -17.18 -6.62 19.21
N ALA A 22 -17.85 -7.75 18.98
CA ALA A 22 -19.27 -7.84 18.67
C ALA A 22 -20.16 -7.29 19.81
N PRO A 23 -21.18 -6.51 19.49
CA PRO A 23 -22.31 -6.22 20.39
C PRO A 23 -23.37 -7.33 20.35
N PRO A 24 -24.25 -7.43 21.36
CA PRO A 24 -25.21 -8.52 21.47
C PRO A 24 -26.26 -8.46 20.35
N GLN A 25 -26.73 -9.65 19.94
CA GLN A 25 -27.77 -9.86 18.93
C GLN A 25 -29.02 -9.00 19.23
N ALA A 26 -29.29 -8.05 18.33
CA ALA A 26 -30.56 -7.32 18.31
C ALA A 26 -31.62 -8.13 17.55
N ALA A 27 -32.87 -7.97 17.95
CA ALA A 27 -34.03 -8.66 17.40
C ALA A 27 -34.15 -8.49 15.86
N ALA A 28 -34.64 -9.54 15.20
CA ALA A 28 -34.81 -9.62 13.76
C ALA A 28 -35.65 -8.46 13.19
N VAL A 29 -34.97 -7.44 12.70
CA VAL A 29 -35.53 -6.47 11.77
C VAL A 29 -35.58 -7.11 10.39
N ALA A 30 -36.64 -6.87 9.61
CA ALA A 30 -36.74 -7.37 8.23
C ALA A 30 -35.44 -7.04 7.48
N GLN A 31 -34.76 -8.07 7.01
CA GLN A 31 -33.46 -7.90 6.34
C GLN A 31 -33.65 -7.06 5.06
N PRO A 32 -32.87 -5.99 4.88
CA PRO A 32 -32.88 -5.24 3.63
C PRO A 32 -32.51 -6.16 2.47
N LYS A 33 -33.13 -5.94 1.32
CA LYS A 33 -32.82 -6.74 0.12
C LYS A 33 -31.39 -6.44 -0.33
N LEU A 34 -30.54 -7.44 -0.30
CA LEU A 34 -29.16 -7.33 -0.76
C LEU A 34 -29.09 -7.45 -2.28
N PRO A 35 -28.09 -6.83 -2.93
CA PRO A 35 -27.85 -7.05 -4.35
C PRO A 35 -27.63 -8.53 -4.67
N ASP A 36 -27.99 -8.94 -5.87
CA ASP A 36 -27.79 -10.33 -6.31
C ASP A 36 -26.30 -10.57 -6.61
N ILE A 37 -25.60 -11.19 -5.66
CA ILE A 37 -24.21 -11.64 -5.79
C ILE A 37 -24.19 -13.16 -5.61
N PRO A 38 -24.49 -13.93 -6.66
CA PRO A 38 -24.80 -15.35 -6.55
C PRO A 38 -23.70 -16.19 -5.92
N LEU A 39 -22.44 -15.90 -6.24
CA LEU A 39 -21.31 -16.64 -5.68
C LEU A 39 -21.01 -16.26 -4.22
N ALA A 40 -21.24 -15.00 -3.80
CA ALA A 40 -21.10 -14.62 -2.40
C ALA A 40 -22.13 -15.35 -1.51
N ALA A 41 -23.31 -15.64 -2.02
CA ALA A 41 -24.32 -16.44 -1.33
C ALA A 41 -23.92 -17.92 -1.13
N ARG A 42 -22.84 -18.37 -1.75
CA ARG A 42 -22.25 -19.71 -1.61
C ARG A 42 -21.02 -19.74 -0.72
N MET A 43 -20.40 -18.59 -0.46
CA MET A 43 -19.23 -18.49 0.41
C MET A 43 -19.67 -18.49 1.88
N PRO A 44 -19.10 -19.37 2.73
CA PRO A 44 -19.51 -19.49 4.13
C PRO A 44 -19.36 -18.19 4.92
N ALA A 45 -20.15 -18.05 5.97
CA ALA A 45 -20.09 -16.86 6.84
C ALA A 45 -18.87 -16.81 7.75
N ASP A 46 -18.20 -17.91 7.98
CA ASP A 46 -17.01 -18.03 8.84
C ASP A 46 -15.67 -17.71 8.14
N VAL A 47 -15.70 -17.40 6.84
CA VAL A 47 -14.49 -16.98 6.10
C VAL A 47 -13.81 -15.77 6.75
N GLU A 48 -12.49 -15.75 6.72
CA GLU A 48 -11.70 -14.60 7.14
C GLU A 48 -11.58 -13.55 6.04
N GLY A 49 -11.67 -13.98 4.76
CA GLY A 49 -11.67 -13.10 3.61
C GLY A 49 -12.51 -13.64 2.47
N CYS A 50 -13.19 -12.75 1.75
CA CYS A 50 -13.95 -13.11 0.56
C CYS A 50 -13.90 -11.95 -0.46
N PHE A 51 -13.73 -12.29 -1.72
CA PHE A 51 -13.88 -11.37 -2.84
C PHE A 51 -14.74 -12.02 -3.91
N CYS A 52 -15.79 -11.33 -4.34
CA CYS A 52 -16.70 -11.80 -5.38
C CYS A 52 -16.83 -10.75 -6.47
N THR A 53 -16.72 -11.16 -7.72
CA THR A 53 -17.07 -10.32 -8.88
C THR A 53 -18.52 -10.51 -9.27
N VAL A 54 -19.06 -9.55 -10.01
CA VAL A 54 -20.39 -9.60 -10.61
C VAL A 54 -20.27 -9.22 -12.07
N ASN A 55 -20.78 -10.06 -12.97
CA ASN A 55 -20.73 -9.88 -14.42
C ASN A 55 -19.32 -9.63 -14.98
N LEU A 56 -18.33 -10.37 -14.45
CA LEU A 56 -16.91 -10.21 -14.85
C LEU A 56 -16.73 -10.35 -16.37
N GLY A 57 -17.39 -11.32 -17.00
CA GLY A 57 -17.30 -11.55 -18.45
C GLY A 57 -17.82 -10.38 -19.26
N GLY A 58 -18.93 -9.77 -18.83
CA GLY A 58 -19.49 -8.56 -19.45
C GLY A 58 -18.51 -7.39 -19.33
N HIS A 59 -18.00 -7.12 -18.13
CA HIS A 59 -17.02 -6.07 -17.87
C HIS A 59 -15.71 -6.31 -18.64
N PHE A 60 -15.27 -7.56 -18.73
CA PHE A 60 -14.06 -7.91 -19.47
C PHE A 60 -14.23 -7.71 -20.99
N ASN A 61 -15.38 -8.04 -21.55
CA ASN A 61 -15.68 -7.80 -22.96
C ASN A 61 -15.66 -6.31 -23.31
N VAL A 62 -16.12 -5.47 -22.39
CA VAL A 62 -16.04 -4.02 -22.52
C VAL A 62 -14.59 -3.53 -22.39
N LEU A 63 -13.88 -4.00 -21.37
CA LEU A 63 -12.48 -3.65 -21.13
C LEU A 63 -11.60 -3.98 -22.35
N LYS A 64 -11.82 -5.13 -23.00
CA LYS A 64 -11.12 -5.53 -24.23
C LYS A 64 -11.25 -4.53 -25.38
N GLN A 65 -12.32 -3.78 -25.43
CA GLN A 65 -12.55 -2.78 -26.49
C GLN A 65 -11.83 -1.46 -26.21
N THR A 66 -11.31 -1.27 -24.98
CA THR A 66 -10.61 -0.05 -24.61
C THR A 66 -9.17 -0.05 -25.14
N GLN A 67 -8.67 1.12 -25.51
CA GLN A 67 -7.28 1.27 -25.93
C GLN A 67 -6.29 0.87 -24.83
N VAL A 68 -6.64 1.14 -23.55
CA VAL A 68 -5.82 0.72 -22.40
C VAL A 68 -5.61 -0.77 -22.36
N TRP A 69 -6.68 -1.55 -22.57
CA TRP A 69 -6.54 -3.01 -22.59
C TRP A 69 -5.66 -3.48 -23.75
N GLN A 70 -5.85 -2.91 -24.93
CA GLN A 70 -5.02 -3.26 -26.10
C GLN A 70 -3.54 -3.00 -25.83
N ASP A 71 -3.19 -1.88 -25.19
CA ASP A 71 -1.82 -1.56 -24.84
C ASP A 71 -1.27 -2.43 -23.73
N VAL A 72 -2.07 -2.69 -22.68
CA VAL A 72 -1.70 -3.57 -21.57
C VAL A 72 -1.53 -5.00 -22.04
N SER A 73 -2.43 -5.50 -22.88
CA SER A 73 -2.35 -6.86 -23.41
C SER A 73 -1.14 -7.04 -24.32
N ALA A 74 -0.88 -6.11 -25.23
CA ALA A 74 0.31 -6.13 -26.09
C ALA A 74 1.62 -6.12 -25.28
N PHE A 75 1.70 -5.28 -24.24
CA PHE A 75 2.85 -5.27 -23.32
C PHE A 75 2.97 -6.57 -22.53
N ALA A 76 1.85 -7.10 -22.02
CA ALA A 76 1.86 -8.35 -21.27
C ALA A 76 2.25 -9.53 -22.16
N GLU A 77 1.75 -9.62 -23.38
CA GLU A 77 2.09 -10.65 -24.37
C GLU A 77 3.58 -10.61 -24.73
N GLU A 78 4.18 -9.42 -24.85
CA GLU A 78 5.63 -9.27 -25.06
C GLU A 78 6.47 -9.87 -23.91
N LYS A 79 5.93 -9.88 -22.68
CA LYS A 79 6.63 -10.35 -21.47
C LYS A 79 6.25 -11.78 -21.07
N LEU A 80 5.25 -12.36 -21.69
CA LEU A 80 4.87 -13.75 -21.42
C LEU A 80 5.87 -14.72 -22.06
N PRO A 81 6.07 -15.91 -21.46
CA PRO A 81 6.83 -16.99 -22.09
C PRO A 81 6.22 -17.37 -23.45
N PRO A 82 7.03 -17.81 -24.42
CA PRO A 82 6.54 -18.25 -25.72
C PRO A 82 5.42 -19.30 -25.60
N GLY A 83 4.27 -19.02 -26.20
CA GLY A 83 3.10 -19.91 -26.17
C GLY A 83 2.15 -19.68 -24.98
N ALA A 84 2.47 -18.77 -24.07
CA ALA A 84 1.52 -18.34 -23.04
C ALA A 84 0.61 -17.22 -23.59
N ALA A 85 -0.69 -17.30 -23.29
CA ALA A 85 -1.67 -16.28 -23.64
C ALA A 85 -2.33 -15.72 -22.37
N LEU A 86 -2.82 -14.48 -22.46
CA LEU A 86 -3.65 -13.94 -21.38
C LEU A 86 -4.97 -14.75 -21.30
N PRO A 87 -5.44 -15.07 -20.08
CA PRO A 87 -6.71 -15.77 -19.90
C PRO A 87 -7.87 -15.00 -20.52
N ASP A 88 -8.72 -15.72 -21.25
CA ASP A 88 -9.98 -15.16 -21.78
C ASP A 88 -11.12 -15.38 -20.79
N TRP A 89 -11.49 -14.32 -20.07
CA TRP A 89 -12.58 -14.31 -19.09
C TRP A 89 -13.98 -14.08 -19.71
N SER A 90 -14.08 -13.92 -21.02
CA SER A 90 -15.35 -13.54 -21.69
C SER A 90 -16.51 -14.52 -21.48
N GLY A 91 -16.21 -15.77 -21.13
CA GLY A 91 -17.22 -16.80 -20.82
C GLY A 91 -17.36 -17.11 -19.34
N VAL A 92 -16.73 -16.33 -18.45
CA VAL A 92 -16.87 -16.42 -17.01
C VAL A 92 -17.72 -15.24 -16.55
N GLU A 93 -18.90 -15.49 -16.03
CA GLU A 93 -19.81 -14.46 -15.55
C GLU A 93 -19.32 -13.87 -14.24
N ASP A 94 -19.01 -14.72 -13.26
CA ASP A 94 -18.55 -14.31 -11.94
C ASP A 94 -17.41 -15.18 -11.45
N VAL A 95 -16.63 -14.60 -10.54
CA VAL A 95 -15.60 -15.30 -9.77
C VAL A 95 -15.79 -14.97 -8.30
N ALA A 96 -15.71 -15.98 -7.44
CA ALA A 96 -15.56 -15.78 -6.01
C ALA A 96 -14.30 -16.47 -5.51
N ILE A 97 -13.58 -15.82 -4.61
CA ILE A 97 -12.45 -16.38 -3.87
C ILE A 97 -12.74 -16.16 -2.40
N ALA A 98 -12.75 -17.23 -1.63
CA ALA A 98 -12.93 -17.18 -0.19
C ALA A 98 -11.76 -17.86 0.50
N ALA A 99 -11.29 -17.24 1.55
CA ALA A 99 -10.23 -17.72 2.43
C ALA A 99 -10.83 -17.94 3.82
N GLY A 100 -10.82 -19.18 4.27
CA GLY A 100 -11.48 -19.59 5.51
C GLY A 100 -10.61 -19.39 6.76
N PRO A 101 -11.06 -19.96 7.90
CA PRO A 101 -10.36 -19.85 9.18
C PRO A 101 -8.91 -20.34 9.11
N GLY A 102 -8.01 -19.61 9.74
CA GLY A 102 -6.57 -19.91 9.72
C GLY A 102 -5.76 -19.16 8.64
N THR A 103 -6.42 -18.47 7.71
CA THR A 103 -5.73 -17.66 6.67
C THR A 103 -4.86 -16.57 7.30
N ALA A 104 -5.37 -15.87 8.30
CA ALA A 104 -4.60 -14.88 9.05
C ALA A 104 -3.35 -15.50 9.70
N LYS A 105 -3.46 -16.68 10.30
CA LYS A 105 -2.32 -17.39 10.88
C LYS A 105 -1.26 -17.73 9.83
N LEU A 106 -1.68 -18.27 8.67
CA LEU A 106 -0.76 -18.55 7.57
C LEU A 106 -0.09 -17.27 7.06
N MET A 107 -0.82 -16.17 6.91
CA MET A 107 -0.23 -14.89 6.49
C MET A 107 0.83 -14.38 7.46
N VAL A 108 0.61 -14.52 8.77
CA VAL A 108 1.64 -14.20 9.79
C VAL A 108 2.88 -15.08 9.60
N VAL A 109 2.71 -16.38 9.43
CA VAL A 109 3.84 -17.31 9.18
C VAL A 109 4.60 -16.92 7.92
N LEU A 110 3.90 -16.65 6.82
CA LEU A 110 4.54 -16.24 5.55
C LEU A 110 5.28 -14.92 5.68
N ARG A 111 4.73 -13.95 6.42
CA ARG A 111 5.38 -12.68 6.71
C ARG A 111 6.67 -12.89 7.51
N GLU A 112 6.61 -13.68 8.59
CA GLU A 112 7.80 -13.96 9.41
C GLU A 112 8.88 -14.73 8.61
N LEU A 113 8.49 -15.70 7.78
CA LEU A 113 9.41 -16.35 6.85
C LEU A 113 10.02 -15.36 5.84
N GLY A 114 9.22 -14.44 5.32
CA GLY A 114 9.68 -13.35 4.47
C GLY A 114 10.69 -12.44 5.18
N ASN A 115 10.45 -12.11 6.45
CA ASN A 115 11.36 -11.33 7.27
C ASN A 115 12.69 -12.05 7.50
N LEU A 116 12.67 -13.35 7.80
CA LEU A 116 13.88 -14.16 7.94
C LEU A 116 14.69 -14.20 6.64
N TYR A 117 14.01 -14.41 5.51
CA TYR A 117 14.66 -14.40 4.19
C TYR A 117 15.29 -13.04 3.87
N ASN A 118 14.56 -11.95 4.10
CA ASN A 118 15.05 -10.59 3.90
C ASN A 118 16.23 -10.28 4.81
N GLU A 119 16.19 -10.70 6.06
CA GLU A 119 17.29 -10.54 7.01
C GLU A 119 18.55 -11.24 6.52
N ALA A 120 18.45 -12.51 6.07
CA ALA A 120 19.58 -13.24 5.50
C ALA A 120 20.13 -12.54 4.25
N MET A 121 19.26 -12.06 3.36
CA MET A 121 19.63 -11.31 2.16
C MET A 121 20.35 -10.00 2.50
N TYR A 122 19.81 -9.21 3.44
CA TYR A 122 20.44 -7.96 3.87
C TYR A 122 21.80 -8.19 4.54
N ARG A 123 21.94 -9.21 5.38
CA ARG A 123 23.25 -9.57 5.95
C ARG A 123 24.27 -9.87 4.86
N LYS A 124 23.92 -10.71 3.89
CA LYS A 124 24.81 -11.05 2.78
C LYS A 124 25.20 -9.81 1.97
N MET A 125 24.24 -8.92 1.70
CA MET A 125 24.49 -7.68 0.98
C MET A 125 25.45 -6.75 1.78
N LEU A 126 25.21 -6.59 3.07
CA LEU A 126 26.06 -5.78 3.95
C LEU A 126 27.47 -6.33 4.04
N GLN A 127 27.64 -7.64 4.15
CA GLN A 127 28.96 -8.28 4.14
C GLN A 127 29.73 -8.06 2.83
N LEU A 128 29.05 -8.20 1.68
CA LEU A 128 29.68 -7.95 0.38
C LEU A 128 30.09 -6.49 0.19
N THR A 129 29.35 -5.56 0.77
CA THR A 129 29.57 -4.11 0.61
C THR A 129 30.56 -3.54 1.62
N LEU A 130 30.50 -4.00 2.87
CA LEU A 130 31.20 -3.39 4.02
C LEU A 130 32.32 -4.28 4.57
N GLY A 131 32.48 -5.49 4.04
CA GLY A 131 33.43 -6.50 4.52
C GLY A 131 32.87 -7.34 5.67
N SER A 132 33.48 -8.50 5.91
CA SER A 132 33.10 -9.41 6.98
C SER A 132 33.56 -8.88 8.33
N GLY A 133 32.60 -8.58 9.21
CA GLY A 133 32.88 -8.37 10.63
C GLY A 133 33.20 -9.69 11.36
N PRO A 134 33.53 -9.64 12.65
CA PRO A 134 33.84 -10.82 13.47
C PRO A 134 32.63 -11.69 13.82
N VAL A 135 31.50 -11.51 13.15
CA VAL A 135 30.25 -12.25 13.45
C VAL A 135 30.31 -13.63 12.81
N ASP A 136 30.04 -14.67 13.60
CA ASP A 136 29.92 -16.03 13.10
C ASP A 136 28.65 -16.16 12.24
N GLN A 137 28.86 -16.06 10.92
CA GLN A 137 27.78 -16.13 9.94
C GLN A 137 27.06 -17.48 9.98
N THR A 138 27.81 -18.56 10.19
CA THR A 138 27.25 -19.91 10.24
C THR A 138 26.27 -20.05 11.39
N ALA A 139 26.61 -19.54 12.59
CA ALA A 139 25.72 -19.58 13.76
C ALA A 139 24.43 -18.77 13.52
N LEU A 140 24.53 -17.61 12.83
CA LEU A 140 23.36 -16.80 12.48
C LEU A 140 22.47 -17.48 11.44
N ASP A 141 23.05 -18.08 10.41
CA ASP A 141 22.30 -18.79 9.36
C ASP A 141 21.60 -20.02 9.93
N LEU A 142 22.23 -20.72 10.88
CA LEU A 142 21.62 -21.82 11.63
C LEU A 142 20.43 -21.33 12.48
N ALA A 143 20.59 -20.23 13.20
CA ALA A 143 19.50 -19.68 14.01
C ALA A 143 18.29 -19.26 13.16
N LEU A 144 18.52 -18.66 11.97
CA LEU A 144 17.45 -18.35 11.03
C LEU A 144 16.79 -19.60 10.46
N ALA A 145 17.58 -20.63 10.13
CA ALA A 145 17.05 -21.89 9.66
C ALA A 145 16.21 -22.61 10.74
N ASP A 146 16.63 -22.59 12.00
CA ASP A 146 15.84 -23.09 13.12
C ASP A 146 14.50 -22.35 13.28
N ALA A 147 14.53 -21.01 13.23
CA ALA A 147 13.32 -20.21 13.29
C ALA A 147 12.38 -20.51 12.11
N ALA A 148 12.92 -20.69 10.91
CA ALA A 148 12.13 -21.05 9.73
C ALA A 148 11.46 -22.44 9.89
N VAL A 149 12.16 -23.44 10.42
CA VAL A 149 11.59 -24.77 10.69
C VAL A 149 10.41 -24.65 11.67
N LEU A 150 10.58 -23.93 12.78
CA LEU A 150 9.52 -23.74 13.78
C LEU A 150 8.28 -23.03 13.21
N LEU A 151 8.47 -22.08 12.30
CA LEU A 151 7.37 -21.41 11.60
C LEU A 151 6.66 -22.37 10.64
N LEU A 152 7.40 -23.15 9.87
CA LEU A 152 6.85 -24.13 8.92
C LEU A 152 6.08 -25.25 9.62
N GLU A 153 6.53 -25.69 10.80
CA GLU A 153 5.80 -26.67 11.62
C GLU A 153 4.39 -26.18 12.00
N ARG A 154 4.25 -24.87 12.26
CA ARG A 154 2.98 -24.21 12.63
C ARG A 154 2.12 -23.83 11.42
N ALA A 155 2.68 -23.86 10.22
CA ALA A 155 1.97 -23.49 9.01
C ALA A 155 0.95 -24.57 8.63
N GLU A 156 -0.32 -24.20 8.55
CA GLU A 156 -1.41 -25.02 8.02
C GLU A 156 -1.96 -24.35 6.77
N VAL A 157 -2.44 -25.12 5.80
CA VAL A 157 -3.11 -24.58 4.63
C VAL A 157 -4.57 -24.34 5.00
N PRO A 158 -5.00 -23.06 5.12
CA PRO A 158 -6.39 -22.76 5.42
C PRO A 158 -7.30 -23.17 4.26
N PRO A 159 -8.61 -23.35 4.48
CA PRO A 159 -9.54 -23.61 3.39
C PRO A 159 -9.61 -22.37 2.46
N ILE A 160 -9.18 -22.55 1.21
CA ILE A 160 -9.29 -21.55 0.16
C ILE A 160 -10.22 -22.13 -0.89
N MET A 161 -11.32 -21.44 -1.17
CA MET A 161 -12.32 -21.83 -2.16
C MET A 161 -12.36 -20.81 -3.29
N ILE A 162 -12.37 -21.32 -4.52
CA ILE A 162 -12.60 -20.55 -5.75
C ILE A 162 -13.87 -21.09 -6.38
N ALA A 163 -14.81 -20.23 -6.67
CA ALA A 163 -16.00 -20.55 -7.44
C ALA A 163 -16.04 -19.72 -8.73
N LEU A 164 -16.41 -20.35 -9.81
CA LEU A 164 -16.54 -19.75 -11.13
C LEU A 164 -17.98 -20.00 -11.63
N ARG A 165 -18.64 -18.96 -12.14
CA ARG A 165 -19.96 -19.07 -12.77
C ARG A 165 -19.86 -18.67 -14.25
N GLY A 166 -20.65 -19.30 -15.11
CA GLY A 166 -20.74 -19.02 -16.54
C GLY A 166 -20.50 -20.26 -17.42
N GLU A 167 -20.69 -20.09 -18.72
CA GLU A 167 -20.57 -21.19 -19.68
C GLU A 167 -19.17 -21.82 -19.69
N LYS A 168 -18.10 -21.02 -19.56
CA LYS A 168 -16.71 -21.49 -19.53
C LYS A 168 -16.28 -22.02 -18.15
N ALA A 169 -17.03 -21.82 -17.09
CA ALA A 169 -16.65 -22.25 -15.75
C ALA A 169 -16.36 -23.76 -15.69
N THR A 170 -17.21 -24.57 -16.33
CA THR A 170 -17.01 -26.02 -16.40
C THR A 170 -15.81 -26.40 -17.26
N GLU A 171 -15.53 -25.68 -18.34
CA GLU A 171 -14.37 -25.93 -19.20
C GLU A 171 -13.05 -25.64 -18.44
N VAL A 172 -12.97 -24.51 -17.73
CA VAL A 172 -11.82 -24.16 -16.87
C VAL A 172 -11.58 -25.23 -15.80
N LEU A 173 -12.65 -25.70 -15.14
CA LEU A 173 -12.55 -26.78 -14.16
C LEU A 173 -12.05 -28.09 -14.81
N ASN A 174 -12.55 -28.44 -16.00
CA ASN A 174 -12.10 -29.63 -16.73
C ASN A 174 -10.60 -29.54 -17.07
N GLN A 175 -10.16 -28.41 -17.62
CA GLN A 175 -8.75 -28.19 -17.95
C GLN A 175 -7.86 -28.30 -16.70
N LEU A 176 -8.29 -27.74 -15.58
CA LEU A 176 -7.59 -27.86 -14.29
C LEU A 176 -7.57 -29.33 -13.84
N THR A 177 -8.72 -30.02 -13.86
CA THR A 177 -8.86 -31.44 -13.51
C THR A 177 -7.95 -32.31 -14.37
N ASP A 178 -7.96 -32.12 -15.70
CA ASP A 178 -7.13 -32.86 -16.64
C ASP A 178 -5.63 -32.62 -16.38
N THR A 179 -5.28 -31.41 -16.02
CA THR A 179 -3.90 -31.05 -15.69
C THR A 179 -3.44 -31.73 -14.40
N LEU A 180 -4.28 -31.72 -13.36
CA LEU A 180 -3.99 -32.39 -12.10
C LEU A 180 -3.95 -33.92 -12.25
N GLN A 181 -4.90 -34.51 -12.99
CA GLN A 181 -4.94 -35.96 -13.22
C GLN A 181 -3.74 -36.50 -13.99
N LYS A 182 -3.09 -35.68 -14.80
CA LYS A 182 -1.82 -36.04 -15.48
C LYS A 182 -0.62 -35.99 -14.54
N ALA A 183 -0.73 -35.34 -13.38
CA ALA A 183 0.34 -35.29 -12.41
C ALA A 183 0.44 -36.63 -11.67
N PRO A 184 1.63 -37.28 -11.63
CA PRO A 184 1.79 -38.62 -11.03
C PRO A 184 1.35 -38.68 -9.56
N TRP A 185 1.50 -37.60 -8.82
CA TRP A 185 1.16 -37.47 -7.42
C TRP A 185 -0.34 -37.33 -7.16
N PHE A 186 -1.14 -36.98 -8.18
CA PHE A 186 -2.60 -36.82 -8.07
C PHE A 186 -3.33 -38.02 -8.69
N ALA A 187 -2.81 -38.61 -9.76
CA ALA A 187 -3.46 -39.67 -10.56
C ALA A 187 -3.87 -40.90 -9.73
N ASN A 188 -3.12 -41.23 -8.67
CA ASN A 188 -3.36 -42.41 -7.83
C ASN A 188 -3.97 -42.07 -6.46
N ALA A 189 -4.28 -40.81 -6.19
CA ALA A 189 -4.84 -40.40 -4.92
C ALA A 189 -6.35 -40.79 -4.82
N PRO A 190 -6.81 -41.33 -3.67
CA PRO A 190 -8.20 -41.70 -3.50
C PRO A 190 -9.11 -40.47 -3.53
N VAL A 191 -10.21 -40.56 -4.31
CA VAL A 191 -11.21 -39.50 -4.41
C VAL A 191 -12.43 -39.90 -3.56
N ALA A 192 -12.74 -39.08 -2.55
CA ALA A 192 -13.98 -39.16 -1.79
C ALA A 192 -14.98 -38.12 -2.30
N THR A 193 -16.26 -38.50 -2.45
CA THR A 193 -17.32 -37.56 -2.81
C THR A 193 -18.02 -37.08 -1.56
N VAL A 194 -18.05 -35.76 -1.33
CA VAL A 194 -18.77 -35.14 -0.22
C VAL A 194 -19.88 -34.26 -0.76
N THR A 195 -21.10 -34.48 -0.28
CA THR A 195 -22.24 -33.61 -0.57
C THR A 195 -22.19 -32.43 0.37
N THR A 196 -21.94 -31.24 -0.17
CA THR A 196 -21.80 -30.00 0.62
C THR A 196 -23.11 -29.22 0.73
N THR A 197 -24.04 -29.46 -0.23
CA THR A 197 -25.41 -28.95 -0.21
C THR A 197 -26.33 -29.98 -0.83
N GLN A 198 -27.67 -29.81 -0.71
CA GLN A 198 -28.65 -30.71 -1.37
C GLN A 198 -28.53 -30.79 -2.91
N LYS A 199 -27.82 -29.85 -3.54
CA LYS A 199 -27.71 -29.73 -5.00
C LYS A 199 -26.28 -29.81 -5.53
N GLU A 200 -25.28 -29.76 -4.66
CA GLU A 200 -23.87 -29.60 -5.05
C GLU A 200 -23.04 -30.70 -4.42
N GLN A 201 -22.15 -31.28 -5.22
CA GLN A 201 -21.23 -32.32 -4.80
C GLN A 201 -19.81 -31.87 -5.10
N LEU A 202 -18.94 -32.01 -4.11
CA LEU A 202 -17.49 -31.82 -4.27
C LEU A 202 -16.80 -33.18 -4.20
N GLY A 203 -15.97 -33.48 -5.19
CA GLY A 203 -14.99 -34.55 -5.11
C GLY A 203 -13.81 -34.07 -4.32
N ILE A 204 -13.50 -34.72 -3.22
CA ILE A 204 -12.37 -34.40 -2.36
C ILE A 204 -11.28 -35.44 -2.54
N THR A 205 -10.07 -34.98 -2.78
CA THR A 205 -8.87 -35.80 -2.91
C THR A 205 -7.88 -35.39 -1.83
N GLU A 206 -7.50 -36.33 -1.00
CA GLU A 206 -6.38 -36.14 -0.05
C GLU A 206 -5.08 -36.49 -0.76
N VAL A 207 -4.13 -35.57 -0.75
CA VAL A 207 -2.84 -35.71 -1.43
C VAL A 207 -1.74 -35.62 -0.38
N ASP A 208 -0.91 -36.64 -0.30
CA ASP A 208 0.35 -36.58 0.43
C ASP A 208 1.33 -35.67 -0.34
N VAL A 209 1.65 -34.52 0.24
CA VAL A 209 2.52 -33.53 -0.40
C VAL A 209 3.91 -34.10 -0.70
N SER A 210 4.37 -35.13 0.01
CA SER A 210 5.64 -35.81 -0.25
C SER A 210 5.69 -36.44 -1.66
N THR A 211 4.54 -36.77 -2.23
CA THR A 211 4.44 -37.35 -3.58
C THR A 211 4.60 -36.32 -4.68
N ILE A 212 4.34 -35.03 -4.38
CA ILE A 212 4.51 -33.92 -5.35
C ILE A 212 6.01 -33.74 -5.66
N TRP A 213 6.85 -33.86 -4.65
CA TRP A 213 8.30 -33.76 -4.80
C TRP A 213 8.99 -34.90 -4.01
N PRO A 214 9.27 -36.04 -4.68
CA PRO A 214 9.80 -37.22 -4.05
C PRO A 214 11.12 -36.97 -3.31
N LEU A 215 11.36 -37.74 -2.25
CA LEU A 215 12.54 -37.59 -1.38
C LEU A 215 13.85 -37.54 -2.13
N GLU A 216 14.01 -38.41 -3.15
CA GLU A 216 15.24 -38.47 -3.95
C GLU A 216 15.48 -37.22 -4.78
N ALA A 217 14.39 -36.61 -5.32
CA ALA A 217 14.46 -35.33 -6.02
C ALA A 217 14.81 -34.18 -5.07
N ARG A 218 14.26 -34.19 -3.83
CA ARG A 218 14.61 -33.22 -2.79
C ARG A 218 16.06 -33.32 -2.35
N LYS A 219 16.58 -34.53 -2.19
CA LYS A 219 17.99 -34.78 -1.88
C LYS A 219 18.90 -34.30 -3.03
N ALA A 220 18.60 -34.67 -4.28
CA ALA A 220 19.37 -34.23 -5.43
C ALA A 220 19.41 -32.69 -5.57
N TRP A 221 18.28 -32.01 -5.27
CA TRP A 221 18.23 -30.55 -5.23
C TRP A 221 19.12 -29.99 -4.11
N LEU A 222 19.01 -30.56 -2.90
CA LEU A 222 19.80 -30.14 -1.74
C LEU A 222 21.32 -30.37 -1.99
N ASP A 223 21.68 -31.45 -2.67
CA ASP A 223 23.06 -31.75 -3.09
C ASP A 223 23.58 -30.75 -4.14
N GLY A 224 22.69 -30.22 -4.97
CA GLY A 224 23.02 -29.18 -5.95
C GLY A 224 23.23 -27.79 -5.33
N LEU A 225 22.83 -27.56 -4.06
CA LEU A 225 23.12 -26.33 -3.36
C LEU A 225 24.58 -26.30 -2.89
N SER A 226 25.27 -25.19 -3.10
CA SER A 226 26.68 -25.02 -2.69
C SER A 226 26.80 -24.76 -1.18
N ILE A 227 26.08 -25.54 -0.35
CA ILE A 227 26.10 -25.42 1.11
C ILE A 227 27.14 -26.40 1.65
N THR A 228 28.23 -25.87 2.19
CA THR A 228 29.33 -26.65 2.76
C THR A 228 29.12 -27.01 4.23
N ASP A 229 28.26 -26.25 4.95
CA ASP A 229 27.95 -26.49 6.35
C ASP A 229 26.90 -27.61 6.48
N GLU A 230 27.28 -28.71 7.13
CA GLU A 230 26.44 -29.91 7.30
C GLU A 230 25.22 -29.61 8.23
N ALA A 231 25.42 -28.77 9.26
CA ALA A 231 24.33 -28.45 10.21
C ALA A 231 23.26 -27.60 9.52
N LEU A 232 23.65 -26.59 8.75
CA LEU A 232 22.73 -25.76 7.95
C LEU A 232 22.00 -26.62 6.91
N ARG A 233 22.74 -27.50 6.22
CA ARG A 233 22.16 -28.44 5.28
C ARG A 233 21.13 -29.37 5.91
N GLY A 234 21.42 -29.86 7.14
CA GLY A 234 20.49 -30.64 7.95
C GLY A 234 19.21 -29.88 8.29
N LYS A 235 19.31 -28.60 8.64
CA LYS A 235 18.15 -27.74 8.92
C LYS A 235 17.29 -27.48 7.69
N ILE A 236 17.90 -27.25 6.53
CA ILE A 236 17.15 -27.11 5.27
C ILE A 236 16.44 -28.43 4.92
N SER A 237 17.10 -29.58 5.11
CA SER A 237 16.45 -30.89 4.95
C SER A 237 15.25 -31.04 5.88
N GLN A 238 15.38 -30.68 7.16
CA GLN A 238 14.29 -30.70 8.12
C GLN A 238 13.14 -29.78 7.68
N ALA A 239 13.40 -28.56 7.21
CA ALA A 239 12.39 -27.66 6.70
C ALA A 239 11.61 -28.28 5.52
N LEU A 240 12.34 -28.92 4.57
CA LEU A 240 11.71 -29.62 3.46
C LEU A 240 10.84 -30.81 3.94
N GLU A 241 11.31 -31.59 4.93
CA GLU A 241 10.53 -32.69 5.50
C GLU A 241 9.25 -32.19 6.17
N VAL A 242 9.31 -31.07 6.91
CA VAL A 242 8.13 -30.46 7.52
C VAL A 242 7.10 -30.05 6.47
N VAL A 243 7.54 -29.37 5.40
CA VAL A 243 6.63 -28.91 4.33
C VAL A 243 6.03 -30.08 3.56
N PHE A 244 6.87 -31.02 3.14
CA PHE A 244 6.47 -32.15 2.28
C PHE A 244 5.92 -33.35 3.07
N GLY A 245 5.96 -33.33 4.39
CA GLY A 245 5.27 -34.29 5.26
C GLY A 245 3.82 -33.96 5.56
N LYS A 246 3.28 -32.85 5.00
CA LYS A 246 1.89 -32.42 5.21
C LYS A 246 0.94 -33.08 4.23
N THR A 247 -0.32 -33.22 4.64
CA THR A 247 -1.42 -33.60 3.74
C THR A 247 -2.08 -32.35 3.18
N LEU A 248 -2.40 -32.38 1.90
CA LEU A 248 -3.17 -31.35 1.20
C LEU A 248 -4.48 -31.96 0.72
N VAL A 249 -5.57 -31.31 1.04
CA VAL A 249 -6.89 -31.65 0.54
C VAL A 249 -7.20 -30.78 -0.66
N ILE A 250 -7.57 -31.41 -1.77
CA ILE A 250 -8.01 -30.73 -3.00
C ILE A 250 -9.47 -31.10 -3.22
N ALA A 251 -10.33 -30.10 -3.34
CA ALA A 251 -11.74 -30.25 -3.63
C ALA A 251 -12.07 -29.68 -5.02
N MET A 252 -12.80 -30.43 -5.78
CA MET A 252 -13.34 -30.02 -7.09
C MET A 252 -14.78 -30.45 -7.22
N GLY A 253 -15.63 -29.58 -7.75
CA GLY A 253 -17.04 -29.90 -7.88
C GLY A 253 -17.78 -29.00 -8.86
N ARG A 254 -19.03 -29.37 -9.08
CA ARG A 254 -19.94 -28.67 -10.00
C ARG A 254 -21.30 -28.50 -9.35
N GLY A 255 -21.90 -27.36 -9.59
CA GLY A 255 -23.29 -27.06 -9.38
C GLY A 255 -23.94 -26.55 -10.66
N PRO A 256 -25.23 -26.18 -10.64
CA PRO A 256 -25.90 -25.63 -11.79
C PRO A 256 -25.25 -24.35 -12.29
N GLY A 257 -24.46 -24.43 -13.39
CA GLY A 257 -23.73 -23.30 -13.98
C GLY A 257 -22.53 -22.77 -13.14
N VAL A 258 -22.09 -23.53 -12.13
CA VAL A 258 -20.99 -23.16 -11.26
C VAL A 258 -19.94 -24.28 -11.17
N ALA A 259 -18.70 -23.92 -11.19
CA ALA A 259 -17.57 -24.80 -10.92
C ALA A 259 -16.84 -24.36 -9.65
N TYR A 260 -16.41 -25.32 -8.84
CA TYR A 260 -15.73 -25.10 -7.57
C TYR A 260 -14.36 -25.75 -7.58
N PHE A 261 -13.38 -25.05 -7.02
CA PHE A 261 -12.06 -25.56 -6.68
C PHE A 261 -11.70 -25.12 -5.27
N GLY A 262 -11.18 -26.03 -4.46
CA GLY A 262 -10.78 -25.73 -3.09
C GLY A 262 -9.51 -26.45 -2.69
N ILE A 263 -8.79 -25.88 -1.73
CA ILE A 263 -7.65 -26.48 -1.06
C ILE A 263 -7.78 -26.27 0.45
N ALA A 264 -7.32 -27.23 1.25
CA ALA A 264 -7.25 -27.12 2.71
C ALA A 264 -6.25 -28.13 3.30
N SER A 265 -5.95 -28.04 4.58
CA SER A 265 -5.24 -29.10 5.32
C SER A 265 -6.16 -30.25 5.74
N GLN A 266 -7.44 -29.98 5.94
CA GLN A 266 -8.43 -30.96 6.39
C GLN A 266 -9.70 -30.88 5.51
N LYS A 267 -10.35 -32.03 5.27
CA LYS A 267 -11.56 -32.09 4.43
C LYS A 267 -12.78 -31.44 5.07
N GLU A 268 -12.82 -31.45 6.40
CA GLU A 268 -13.91 -30.89 7.20
C GLU A 268 -14.02 -29.37 7.06
N ASP A 269 -12.91 -28.73 6.69
CA ASP A 269 -12.83 -27.27 6.51
C ASP A 269 -13.42 -26.82 5.16
N ILE A 270 -13.64 -27.76 4.24
CA ILE A 270 -14.18 -27.45 2.91
C ILE A 270 -15.70 -27.60 2.91
N HIS A 271 -16.40 -26.47 2.97
CA HIS A 271 -17.86 -26.42 2.90
C HIS A 271 -18.36 -25.21 2.12
N LEU A 272 -19.61 -25.27 1.66
CA LEU A 272 -20.29 -24.18 0.95
C LEU A 272 -21.52 -23.76 1.76
N ALA A 273 -21.90 -22.48 1.67
CA ALA A 273 -23.14 -22.00 2.28
C ALA A 273 -24.38 -22.49 1.48
N GLU A 274 -25.45 -22.86 2.19
CA GLU A 274 -26.73 -23.25 1.56
C GLU A 274 -27.60 -22.05 1.13
N GLY A 275 -27.03 -20.86 1.11
CA GLY A 275 -27.69 -19.64 0.67
C GLY A 275 -27.34 -18.44 1.55
N SER A 276 -27.91 -17.29 1.22
CA SER A 276 -27.56 -16.01 1.85
C SER A 276 -27.58 -16.00 3.39
N PRO A 277 -28.50 -16.66 4.11
CA PRO A 277 -28.51 -16.63 5.57
C PRO A 277 -27.29 -17.29 6.24
N GLN A 278 -26.58 -18.18 5.52
CA GLN A 278 -25.38 -18.89 6.03
C GLN A 278 -24.10 -18.41 5.34
N SER A 279 -24.22 -17.40 4.48
CA SER A 279 -23.11 -16.91 3.67
C SER A 279 -22.48 -15.66 4.25
N VAL A 280 -21.36 -15.26 3.65
CA VAL A 280 -20.67 -13.98 3.94
C VAL A 280 -21.61 -12.77 3.82
N LEU A 281 -22.65 -12.84 2.99
CA LEU A 281 -23.65 -11.77 2.84
C LEU A 281 -24.53 -11.57 4.09
N ALA A 282 -24.64 -12.57 4.97
CA ALA A 282 -25.38 -12.44 6.23
C ALA A 282 -24.61 -11.64 7.31
N ARG A 283 -23.34 -11.35 7.08
CA ARG A 283 -22.52 -10.60 8.03
C ARG A 283 -23.01 -9.15 8.16
N PRO A 284 -23.04 -8.59 9.38
CA PRO A 284 -23.44 -7.19 9.60
C PRO A 284 -22.63 -6.19 8.78
N GLU A 285 -21.34 -6.46 8.57
CA GLU A 285 -20.43 -5.63 7.81
C GLU A 285 -20.78 -5.52 6.32
N MET A 286 -21.62 -6.44 5.82
CA MET A 286 -22.11 -6.45 4.44
C MET A 286 -23.51 -5.82 4.28
N ALA A 287 -24.16 -5.42 5.38
CA ALA A 287 -25.54 -4.89 5.33
C ALA A 287 -25.68 -3.61 4.48
N PHE A 288 -24.62 -2.79 4.40
CA PHE A 288 -24.60 -1.55 3.61
C PHE A 288 -24.71 -1.78 2.09
N LEU A 289 -24.45 -3.01 1.62
CA LEU A 289 -24.61 -3.37 0.21
C LEU A 289 -26.03 -3.09 -0.32
N SER A 290 -27.04 -3.14 0.55
CA SER A 290 -28.42 -2.82 0.20
C SER A 290 -28.59 -1.38 -0.34
N ALA A 291 -27.74 -0.45 0.08
CA ALA A 291 -27.76 0.93 -0.44
C ALA A 291 -27.24 1.02 -1.90
N HIS A 292 -26.60 -0.04 -2.39
CA HIS A 292 -26.02 -0.12 -3.73
C HIS A 292 -26.80 -1.08 -4.68
N GLU A 293 -27.99 -1.57 -4.28
CA GLU A 293 -28.78 -2.54 -5.08
C GLU A 293 -29.03 -2.07 -6.52
N SER A 294 -29.21 -0.77 -6.73
CA SER A 294 -29.48 -0.18 -8.05
C SER A 294 -28.23 0.15 -8.86
N LYS A 295 -27.03 -0.07 -8.31
CA LYS A 295 -25.76 0.27 -8.97
C LYS A 295 -25.29 -0.89 -9.85
N PRO A 296 -24.62 -0.61 -11.00
CA PRO A 296 -23.98 -1.63 -11.81
C PRO A 296 -22.74 -2.16 -11.10
N MET A 297 -22.92 -3.16 -10.24
CA MET A 297 -21.87 -3.70 -9.38
C MET A 297 -20.81 -4.45 -10.17
N LEU A 298 -19.55 -4.23 -9.82
CA LEU A 298 -18.38 -4.99 -10.27
C LEU A 298 -18.03 -6.11 -9.30
N GLY A 299 -18.29 -5.91 -8.01
CA GLY A 299 -17.96 -6.88 -7.00
C GLY A 299 -18.18 -6.39 -5.57
N ALA A 300 -18.01 -7.33 -4.66
CA ALA A 300 -18.03 -7.10 -3.22
C ALA A 300 -16.90 -7.88 -2.55
N ALA A 301 -16.44 -7.38 -1.41
CA ALA A 301 -15.40 -8.03 -0.63
C ALA A 301 -15.72 -7.95 0.88
N PHE A 302 -15.21 -8.94 1.60
CA PHE A 302 -15.22 -8.99 3.06
C PHE A 302 -13.81 -9.35 3.54
N ALA A 303 -13.38 -8.75 4.65
CA ALA A 303 -12.17 -9.14 5.35
C ALA A 303 -12.41 -9.10 6.87
N SER A 304 -11.99 -10.14 7.56
CA SER A 304 -12.03 -10.17 9.03
C SER A 304 -10.96 -9.28 9.65
N ALA A 305 -11.17 -8.89 10.90
CA ALA A 305 -10.18 -8.14 11.67
C ALA A 305 -8.84 -8.87 11.77
N GLU A 306 -8.89 -10.19 11.94
CA GLU A 306 -7.72 -11.05 12.06
C GLU A 306 -6.92 -11.06 10.75
N LEU A 307 -7.60 -11.19 9.61
CA LEU A 307 -6.95 -11.16 8.29
C LEU A 307 -6.33 -9.80 8.01
N LEU A 308 -7.03 -8.72 8.33
CA LEU A 308 -6.51 -7.36 8.19
C LEU A 308 -5.28 -7.14 9.09
N ALA A 309 -5.33 -7.60 10.35
CA ALA A 309 -4.19 -7.53 11.26
C ALA A 309 -2.99 -8.35 10.74
N ALA A 310 -3.24 -9.54 10.21
CA ALA A 310 -2.19 -10.39 9.65
C ALA A 310 -1.57 -9.81 8.37
N SER A 311 -2.35 -9.10 7.57
CA SER A 311 -1.87 -8.45 6.34
C SER A 311 -1.09 -7.16 6.61
N HIS A 312 -1.28 -6.57 7.78
CA HIS A 312 -0.56 -5.37 8.19
C HIS A 312 0.81 -5.73 8.78
N ASP A 313 1.87 -5.11 8.25
CA ASP A 313 3.20 -5.22 8.84
C ASP A 313 3.51 -3.97 9.67
N PRO A 314 3.56 -4.08 11.01
CA PRO A 314 3.88 -2.94 11.86
C PRO A 314 5.35 -2.54 11.82
N ALA A 315 6.24 -3.40 11.33
CA ALA A 315 7.69 -3.18 11.36
C ALA A 315 8.39 -3.67 10.08
N PRO A 316 8.09 -3.10 8.89
CA PRO A 316 8.68 -3.56 7.62
C PRO A 316 10.19 -3.38 7.53
N THR A 317 10.80 -2.52 8.35
CA THR A 317 12.27 -2.38 8.40
C THR A 317 12.95 -3.37 9.33
N ARG A 318 12.20 -4.21 10.08
CA ARG A 318 12.72 -5.15 11.07
C ARG A 318 13.87 -6.01 10.54
N ALA A 319 13.69 -6.60 9.36
CA ALA A 319 14.72 -7.46 8.75
C ALA A 319 16.03 -6.70 8.47
N LEU A 320 15.94 -5.44 7.98
CA LEU A 320 17.11 -4.59 7.77
C LEU A 320 17.77 -4.20 9.10
N VAL A 321 16.98 -3.81 10.08
CA VAL A 321 17.44 -3.43 11.43
C VAL A 321 18.17 -4.61 12.08
N SER A 322 17.60 -5.81 12.05
CA SER A 322 18.24 -7.02 12.56
C SER A 322 19.56 -7.33 11.84
N ALA A 323 19.59 -7.19 10.51
CA ALA A 323 20.80 -7.39 9.74
C ALA A 323 21.91 -6.36 10.09
N LEU A 324 21.57 -5.08 10.25
CA LEU A 324 22.51 -4.04 10.67
C LEU A 324 23.11 -4.33 12.04
N ALA A 325 22.31 -4.81 13.01
CA ALA A 325 22.79 -5.15 14.35
C ALA A 325 23.84 -6.27 14.35
N THR A 326 23.90 -7.10 13.31
CA THR A 326 24.91 -8.17 13.19
C THR A 326 26.25 -7.70 12.65
N VAL A 327 26.35 -6.51 12.08
CA VAL A 327 27.58 -5.98 11.52
C VAL A 327 28.34 -5.20 12.59
N SER A 328 29.61 -5.59 12.87
CA SER A 328 30.41 -5.04 13.98
C SER A 328 30.50 -3.51 13.96
N MET A 329 30.62 -2.90 12.78
CA MET A 329 30.69 -1.44 12.64
C MET A 329 29.42 -0.70 13.08
N PHE A 330 28.25 -1.39 13.13
CA PHE A 330 26.99 -0.84 13.59
C PHE A 330 26.64 -1.23 15.04
N GLN A 331 27.41 -2.10 15.69
CA GLN A 331 27.18 -2.47 17.09
C GLN A 331 27.11 -1.26 18.05
N PRO A 332 27.96 -0.20 17.89
CA PRO A 332 27.82 1.00 18.69
C PRO A 332 26.48 1.74 18.52
N LEU A 333 25.73 1.44 17.45
CA LEU A 333 24.44 2.06 17.12
C LEU A 333 23.24 1.22 17.61
N GLY A 334 23.47 0.10 18.27
CA GLY A 334 22.42 -0.81 18.74
C GLY A 334 21.24 -0.11 19.42
N PRO A 335 21.46 0.74 20.44
CA PRO A 335 20.38 1.45 21.13
C PRO A 335 19.55 2.37 20.21
N GLN A 336 20.18 3.02 19.21
CA GLN A 336 19.46 3.88 18.25
C GLN A 336 18.68 3.06 17.22
N ILE A 337 19.21 1.91 16.82
CA ILE A 337 18.56 0.96 15.93
C ILE A 337 17.30 0.39 16.61
N GLU A 338 17.40 -0.02 17.88
CA GLU A 338 16.26 -0.50 18.67
C GLU A 338 15.20 0.60 18.88
N ALA A 339 15.63 1.84 19.18
CA ALA A 339 14.72 2.97 19.33
C ALA A 339 13.97 3.29 18.02
N LEU A 340 14.66 3.21 16.87
CA LEU A 340 14.04 3.37 15.56
C LEU A 340 12.99 2.30 15.29
N HIS A 341 13.31 1.03 15.60
CA HIS A 341 12.38 -0.07 15.42
C HIS A 341 11.15 0.08 16.31
N ALA A 342 11.32 0.39 17.59
CA ALA A 342 10.21 0.63 18.51
C ALA A 342 9.32 1.81 18.07
N ALA A 343 9.93 2.89 17.55
CA ALA A 343 9.19 4.05 17.05
C ALA A 343 8.41 3.71 15.75
N GLU A 344 8.98 2.90 14.86
CA GLU A 344 8.28 2.41 13.66
C GLU A 344 7.07 1.56 14.03
N GLU A 345 7.25 0.60 14.94
CA GLU A 345 6.17 -0.27 15.41
C GLU A 345 5.04 0.54 16.04
N ALA A 346 5.37 1.49 16.93
CA ALA A 346 4.39 2.39 17.55
C ALA A 346 3.65 3.25 16.51
N MET A 347 4.35 3.80 15.51
CA MET A 347 3.75 4.60 14.44
C MET A 347 2.78 3.78 13.58
N ARG A 348 3.09 2.51 13.36
CA ARG A 348 2.31 1.62 12.50
C ARG A 348 1.29 0.79 13.25
N GLN A 349 1.30 0.85 14.58
CA GLN A 349 0.31 0.12 15.37
C GLN A 349 -1.11 0.53 14.99
N ARG A 350 -1.96 -0.45 14.70
CA ARG A 350 -3.36 -0.26 14.30
C ARG A 350 -4.27 -1.22 15.09
N GLU A 351 -5.44 -0.75 15.39
CA GLU A 351 -6.49 -1.60 15.93
C GLU A 351 -7.50 -1.96 14.83
N PHE A 352 -7.95 -3.20 14.65
CA PHE A 352 -8.59 -3.80 13.51
C PHE A 352 -10.06 -4.24 13.72
N ALA A 353 -11.08 -3.94 12.86
CA ALA A 353 -12.47 -4.41 12.79
C ALA A 353 -12.72 -5.17 11.49
N ASN A 354 -13.74 -5.95 11.41
CA ASN A 354 -14.17 -6.50 10.13
C ASN A 354 -14.49 -5.38 9.14
N ALA A 355 -14.27 -5.64 7.87
CA ALA A 355 -14.55 -4.70 6.79
C ALA A 355 -15.39 -5.35 5.69
N GLY A 356 -16.40 -4.60 5.21
CA GLY A 356 -17.11 -4.88 3.98
C GLY A 356 -16.75 -3.84 2.92
N ALA A 357 -16.66 -4.25 1.65
CA ALA A 357 -16.41 -3.34 0.54
C ALA A 357 -17.29 -3.68 -0.66
N VAL A 358 -17.59 -2.66 -1.46
CA VAL A 358 -18.33 -2.77 -2.70
C VAL A 358 -17.65 -1.94 -3.79
N LEU A 359 -17.65 -2.48 -5.01
CA LEU A 359 -17.17 -1.80 -6.20
C LEU A 359 -18.31 -1.75 -7.22
N TRP A 360 -18.49 -0.59 -7.87
CA TRP A 360 -19.47 -0.44 -8.95
C TRP A 360 -18.94 0.50 -10.04
N TRP A 361 -19.62 0.45 -11.16
CA TRP A 361 -19.27 1.26 -12.32
C TRP A 361 -20.41 2.20 -12.70
N GLU A 362 -20.12 3.49 -12.84
CA GLU A 362 -21.06 4.48 -13.39
C GLU A 362 -20.33 5.33 -14.44
N THR A 363 -19.94 6.54 -14.10
CA THR A 363 -19.07 7.41 -14.93
C THR A 363 -17.59 7.12 -14.75
N GLY A 364 -17.25 6.03 -14.06
CA GLY A 364 -15.93 5.58 -13.69
C GLY A 364 -16.02 4.47 -12.67
N LEU A 365 -14.89 4.15 -12.05
CA LEU A 365 -14.80 3.18 -10.96
C LEU A 365 -15.14 3.87 -9.64
N HIS A 366 -16.08 3.30 -8.92
CA HIS A 366 -16.44 3.71 -7.57
C HIS A 366 -16.25 2.56 -6.60
N ALA A 367 -15.86 2.89 -5.37
CA ALA A 367 -15.81 1.93 -4.28
C ALA A 367 -16.26 2.57 -2.97
N GLU A 368 -16.90 1.77 -2.12
CA GLU A 368 -17.15 2.10 -0.72
C GLU A 368 -16.70 0.94 0.14
N MET A 369 -16.00 1.25 1.23
CA MET A 369 -15.63 0.29 2.25
C MET A 369 -16.13 0.80 3.60
N ARG A 370 -16.69 -0.08 4.41
CA ARG A 370 -17.10 0.20 5.79
C ARG A 370 -16.41 -0.74 6.75
N GLY A 371 -16.16 -0.25 7.95
CA GLY A 371 -15.38 -0.96 8.94
C GLY A 371 -13.89 -0.79 8.72
N GLY A 372 -13.18 -1.82 9.00
CA GLY A 372 -11.74 -1.82 8.88
C GLY A 372 -11.00 -1.11 10.02
N VAL A 373 -11.47 -0.07 10.68
CA VAL A 373 -10.79 0.66 11.78
C VAL A 373 -11.60 0.76 13.07
N ALA A 374 -10.96 0.67 14.24
CA ALA A 374 -11.59 0.79 15.56
C ALA A 374 -10.70 1.50 16.58
N GLY A 375 -11.18 1.61 17.81
CA GLY A 375 -10.43 2.15 18.94
C GLY A 375 -9.71 3.45 18.65
N ALA A 376 -8.45 3.54 19.02
CA ALA A 376 -7.63 4.72 18.80
C ALA A 376 -7.43 5.03 17.30
N SER A 377 -7.34 4.00 16.45
CA SER A 377 -7.22 4.18 14.99
C SER A 377 -8.47 4.80 14.37
N LEU A 378 -9.65 4.45 14.86
CA LEU A 378 -10.91 5.08 14.43
C LEU A 378 -11.00 6.53 14.93
N GLN A 379 -10.64 6.77 16.20
CA GLN A 379 -10.62 8.11 16.77
C GLN A 379 -9.69 9.06 15.99
N ALA A 380 -8.57 8.57 15.49
CA ALA A 380 -7.65 9.35 14.67
C ALA A 380 -8.24 9.80 13.31
N LEU A 381 -9.33 9.18 12.85
CA LEU A 381 -10.05 9.56 11.62
C LEU A 381 -11.23 10.52 11.87
N MET A 382 -11.64 10.73 13.14
CA MET A 382 -12.81 11.57 13.46
C MET A 382 -12.61 13.06 13.19
N PRO A 383 -11.41 13.65 13.36
CA PRO A 383 -11.26 15.08 13.20
C PRO A 383 -11.55 15.56 11.77
N SER A 384 -12.13 16.77 11.68
CA SER A 384 -12.39 17.44 10.41
C SER A 384 -11.20 18.31 10.01
N THR A 385 -10.92 18.41 8.72
CA THR A 385 -9.89 19.29 8.16
C THR A 385 -10.49 20.55 7.54
N ARG A 386 -9.82 21.67 7.73
CA ARG A 386 -10.11 22.96 7.07
C ARG A 386 -9.50 23.07 5.67
N PHE A 387 -8.61 22.16 5.31
CA PHE A 387 -7.82 22.22 4.06
C PHE A 387 -8.37 21.36 2.94
N ALA A 388 -9.44 20.58 3.15
CA ALA A 388 -10.01 19.73 2.10
C ALA A 388 -10.46 20.52 0.86
N THR A 389 -10.95 21.76 1.05
CA THR A 389 -11.38 22.64 -0.06
C THR A 389 -10.24 23.04 -0.99
N LEU A 390 -8.99 23.07 -0.51
CA LEU A 390 -7.82 23.34 -1.35
C LEU A 390 -7.67 22.29 -2.46
N LEU A 391 -8.09 21.04 -2.20
CA LEU A 391 -8.00 19.94 -3.16
C LEU A 391 -9.06 20.04 -4.27
N GLU A 392 -10.11 20.84 -4.10
CA GLU A 392 -11.21 20.99 -5.07
C GLU A 392 -10.83 21.96 -6.20
N GLY A 393 -9.78 22.73 -6.02
CA GLY A 393 -9.30 23.69 -7.02
C GLY A 393 -9.06 23.04 -8.39
N PRO A 394 -9.51 23.68 -9.49
CA PRO A 394 -9.37 23.12 -10.84
C PRO A 394 -7.90 22.98 -11.28
N GLN A 395 -6.99 23.57 -10.55
CA GLN A 395 -5.56 23.60 -10.86
C GLN A 395 -4.77 22.51 -10.13
N VAL A 396 -5.34 21.86 -9.13
CA VAL A 396 -4.67 20.85 -8.33
C VAL A 396 -4.45 19.60 -9.15
N LEU A 397 -3.19 19.19 -9.26
CA LEU A 397 -2.78 17.92 -9.85
C LEU A 397 -2.84 16.78 -8.85
N PHE A 398 -2.31 17.02 -7.65
CA PHE A 398 -2.29 16.08 -6.55
C PHE A 398 -2.41 16.82 -5.23
N GLY A 399 -3.16 16.25 -4.30
CA GLY A 399 -3.23 16.79 -2.96
C GLY A 399 -3.76 15.80 -1.95
N ILE A 400 -3.37 16.01 -0.71
CA ILE A 400 -3.85 15.29 0.46
C ILE A 400 -4.10 16.28 1.58
N ALA A 401 -5.20 16.13 2.30
CA ALA A 401 -5.56 16.97 3.44
C ALA A 401 -6.17 16.14 4.56
N GLY A 402 -5.85 16.47 5.80
CA GLY A 402 -6.36 15.79 6.99
C GLY A 402 -5.63 16.20 8.24
N GLN A 403 -6.10 15.73 9.39
CA GLN A 403 -5.38 15.96 10.63
C GLN A 403 -4.27 14.93 10.81
N GLY A 404 -3.06 15.42 11.11
CA GLY A 404 -1.90 14.58 11.44
C GLY A 404 -2.09 13.90 12.80
N GLY A 405 -1.55 12.68 12.89
CA GLY A 405 -1.69 11.85 14.08
C GLY A 405 -0.89 12.31 15.30
N ASP A 406 -0.91 11.49 16.28
CA ASP A 406 -0.53 11.58 17.69
C ASP A 406 0.96 11.81 18.02
N GLY A 407 1.78 12.24 17.11
CA GLY A 407 3.21 12.43 17.35
C GLY A 407 4.07 11.16 17.18
N THR A 408 3.51 9.99 16.90
CA THR A 408 4.28 8.76 16.65
C THR A 408 5.12 8.86 15.38
N LEU A 409 4.58 9.48 14.32
CA LEU A 409 5.34 9.83 13.11
C LEU A 409 6.55 10.69 13.44
N ARG A 410 6.41 11.64 14.37
CA ARG A 410 7.52 12.48 14.81
C ARG A 410 8.56 11.66 15.57
N ALA A 411 8.14 10.81 16.51
CA ALA A 411 9.06 9.94 17.25
C ALA A 411 9.87 9.06 16.29
N TYR A 412 9.26 8.60 15.22
CA TYR A 412 9.93 7.85 14.15
C TYR A 412 11.00 8.69 13.44
N PHE A 413 10.70 9.94 13.05
CA PHE A 413 11.69 10.84 12.46
C PHE A 413 12.81 11.20 13.45
N GLU A 414 12.50 11.44 14.73
CA GLU A 414 13.48 11.69 15.78
C GLU A 414 14.46 10.52 15.93
N SER A 415 13.96 9.30 15.86
CA SER A 415 14.78 8.08 15.91
C SER A 415 15.73 7.96 14.70
N TRP A 416 15.25 8.31 13.49
CA TRP A 416 16.12 8.39 12.30
C TRP A 416 17.23 9.42 12.46
N ILE A 417 16.91 10.63 12.94
CA ILE A 417 17.90 11.68 13.16
C ILE A 417 18.92 11.25 14.21
N ALA A 418 18.48 10.63 15.30
CA ALA A 418 19.37 10.09 16.34
C ALA A 418 20.30 8.99 15.80
N LEU A 419 19.78 8.08 14.96
CA LEU A 419 20.58 7.04 14.32
C LEU A 419 21.61 7.63 13.35
N LEU A 420 21.22 8.56 12.49
CA LEU A 420 22.12 9.22 11.55
C LEU A 420 23.22 9.99 12.29
N HIS A 421 22.86 10.75 13.33
CA HIS A 421 23.82 11.46 14.17
C HIS A 421 24.83 10.51 14.81
N ALA A 422 24.36 9.43 15.44
CA ALA A 422 25.22 8.43 16.07
C ALA A 422 26.12 7.71 15.03
N ALA A 423 25.60 7.41 13.84
CA ALA A 423 26.37 6.78 12.76
C ALA A 423 27.54 7.64 12.28
N VAL A 424 27.35 8.97 12.27
CA VAL A 424 28.42 9.91 11.90
C VAL A 424 29.42 10.13 13.04
N MET A 425 28.94 10.21 14.28
CA MET A 425 29.81 10.52 15.42
C MET A 425 30.64 9.35 15.94
N SER A 426 30.09 8.15 15.94
CA SER A 426 30.73 6.98 16.56
C SER A 426 30.69 5.71 15.69
N GLY A 427 30.13 5.80 14.49
CA GLY A 427 29.93 4.68 13.58
C GLY A 427 30.87 4.66 12.39
N PRO A 428 30.47 3.96 11.32
CA PRO A 428 31.28 3.70 10.14
C PRO A 428 31.72 4.95 9.37
N PHE A 429 31.07 6.10 9.60
CA PHE A 429 31.36 7.34 8.89
C PHE A 429 32.24 8.33 9.71
N ALA A 430 32.63 7.96 10.93
CA ALA A 430 33.40 8.86 11.81
C ALA A 430 34.73 9.32 11.22
N GLU A 431 35.39 8.51 10.41
CA GLU A 431 36.67 8.86 9.76
C GLU A 431 36.49 9.62 8.43
N HIS A 432 35.26 9.70 7.91
CA HIS A 432 35.03 10.41 6.65
C HIS A 432 35.37 11.91 6.76
N PRO A 433 35.97 12.56 5.73
CA PRO A 433 36.38 13.96 5.81
C PRO A 433 35.29 14.93 6.25
N TRP A 434 34.04 14.73 5.83
CA TRP A 434 32.94 15.61 6.26
C TRP A 434 32.46 15.32 7.69
N ALA A 435 32.67 14.11 8.24
CA ALA A 435 32.38 13.81 9.64
C ALA A 435 33.29 14.63 10.59
N LYS A 436 34.54 14.95 10.16
CA LYS A 436 35.45 15.82 10.90
C LYS A 436 34.95 17.28 10.99
N MET A 437 34.06 17.68 10.09
CA MET A 437 33.42 19.00 10.13
C MET A 437 32.18 19.01 11.05
N LEU A 438 31.63 17.85 11.37
CA LEU A 438 30.43 17.77 12.18
C LEU A 438 30.52 18.46 13.54
N PRO A 439 31.62 18.34 14.33
CA PRO A 439 31.77 19.07 15.60
C PRO A 439 31.67 20.58 15.45
N MET A 440 32.01 21.12 14.26
CA MET A 440 31.95 22.57 13.99
C MET A 440 30.52 23.04 13.73
N ILE A 441 29.68 22.18 13.13
CA ILE A 441 28.28 22.49 12.77
C ILE A 441 27.26 21.92 13.74
N GLU A 442 27.66 20.97 14.60
CA GLU A 442 26.78 20.26 15.53
C GLU A 442 25.96 21.18 16.44
N PRO A 443 26.53 22.22 17.07
CA PRO A 443 25.74 23.14 17.90
C PRO A 443 24.62 23.81 17.10
N SER A 444 24.92 24.22 15.86
CA SER A 444 23.95 24.85 14.96
C SER A 444 22.92 23.85 14.43
N LEU A 445 23.30 22.61 14.16
CA LEU A 445 22.37 21.53 13.81
C LEU A 445 21.41 21.22 14.97
N ARG A 446 21.93 21.15 16.21
CA ARG A 446 21.09 20.94 17.40
C ARG A 446 20.08 22.06 17.59
N GLU A 447 20.53 23.33 17.41
CA GLU A 447 19.64 24.49 17.50
C GLU A 447 18.58 24.50 16.40
N THR A 448 18.96 24.22 15.14
CA THR A 448 18.04 24.06 14.00
C THR A 448 17.00 22.98 14.28
N TYR A 449 17.46 21.85 14.80
CA TYR A 449 16.55 20.75 15.16
C TYR A 449 15.62 21.12 16.31
N ALA A 450 16.13 21.74 17.38
CA ALA A 450 15.33 22.17 18.52
C ALA A 450 14.26 23.20 18.11
N ALA A 451 14.64 24.16 17.26
CA ALA A 451 13.71 25.15 16.71
C ALA A 451 12.65 24.51 15.82
N SER A 452 13.03 23.60 14.91
CA SER A 452 12.10 22.85 14.06
C SER A 452 11.11 22.03 14.90
N LYS A 453 11.62 21.36 15.94
CA LYS A 453 10.80 20.58 16.87
C LYS A 453 9.79 21.45 17.62
N ALA A 454 10.24 22.60 18.15
CA ALA A 454 9.38 23.52 18.88
C ALA A 454 8.32 24.17 17.95
N LEU A 455 8.72 24.52 16.72
CA LEU A 455 7.81 25.00 15.69
C LEU A 455 6.68 23.99 15.44
N TRP A 456 7.04 22.74 15.17
CA TRP A 456 6.09 21.68 14.88
C TRP A 456 5.16 21.36 16.06
N LEU A 457 5.71 21.28 17.28
CA LEU A 457 4.95 20.87 18.46
C LEU A 457 4.02 21.94 19.03
N ASN A 458 4.58 23.16 19.10
CA ASN A 458 3.98 24.23 19.88
C ASN A 458 3.43 25.33 18.99
N GLY A 459 3.99 25.50 17.78
CA GLY A 459 3.61 26.54 16.83
C GLY A 459 2.50 26.10 15.87
N LEU A 460 2.58 24.86 15.36
CA LEU A 460 1.65 24.33 14.37
C LEU A 460 0.55 23.48 15.01
N GLY A 461 -0.60 23.44 14.36
CA GLY A 461 -1.72 22.57 14.71
C GLY A 461 -1.57 21.17 14.08
N SER A 462 -2.58 20.33 14.29
CA SER A 462 -2.62 18.97 13.73
C SER A 462 -3.17 18.92 12.31
N ASP A 463 -3.86 19.97 11.86
CA ASP A 463 -4.44 20.03 10.53
C ASP A 463 -3.40 20.42 9.49
N SER A 464 -3.29 19.64 8.43
CA SER A 464 -2.28 19.83 7.40
C SER A 464 -2.78 19.42 6.02
N ALA A 465 -2.14 19.98 4.98
CA ALA A 465 -2.34 19.55 3.61
C ALA A 465 -1.03 19.61 2.81
N PHE A 466 -0.96 18.80 1.78
CA PHE A 466 0.00 18.91 0.68
C PHE A 466 -0.75 19.20 -0.60
N VAL A 467 -0.31 20.19 -1.37
CA VAL A 467 -0.93 20.59 -2.64
C VAL A 467 0.15 20.71 -3.69
N LEU A 468 -0.02 20.00 -4.79
CA LEU A 468 0.79 20.09 -6.00
C LEU A 468 -0.10 20.57 -7.15
N ASP A 469 0.27 21.64 -7.81
CA ASP A 469 -0.34 22.09 -9.04
C ASP A 469 0.69 22.26 -10.18
N ILE A 470 0.24 22.59 -11.39
CA ILE A 470 1.05 22.79 -12.58
C ILE A 470 0.72 24.12 -13.26
N CYS A 471 0.50 25.16 -12.48
CA CYS A 471 0.08 26.48 -12.98
C CYS A 471 1.15 27.56 -12.87
N GLY A 472 2.32 27.21 -12.34
CA GLY A 472 3.45 28.12 -12.24
C GLY A 472 4.03 28.48 -13.62
N ARG A 473 4.78 29.57 -13.66
CA ARG A 473 5.53 29.99 -14.84
C ARG A 473 6.97 29.50 -14.73
N MET A 474 7.45 28.86 -15.81
CA MET A 474 8.84 28.39 -15.86
C MET A 474 9.79 29.59 -15.82
N PRO A 475 10.75 29.65 -14.90
CA PRO A 475 11.76 30.70 -14.88
C PRO A 475 12.69 30.58 -16.08
N LEU A 476 13.15 31.71 -16.59
CA LEU A 476 14.16 31.75 -17.65
C LEU A 476 15.53 31.50 -17.04
N PHE A 477 16.13 30.34 -17.30
CA PHE A 477 17.49 30.01 -16.87
C PHE A 477 18.34 29.46 -18.04
N PRO A 478 19.67 29.62 -17.97
CA PRO A 478 20.57 29.11 -19.02
C PRO A 478 20.42 27.59 -19.18
N GLY A 479 20.25 27.12 -20.43
CA GLY A 479 20.08 25.71 -20.74
C GLY A 479 18.64 25.22 -20.82
N LEU A 480 17.66 26.10 -20.61
CA LEU A 480 16.26 25.77 -20.90
C LEU A 480 16.09 25.49 -22.42
N PRO A 481 15.50 24.37 -22.81
CA PRO A 481 15.28 24.07 -24.22
C PRO A 481 14.35 25.09 -24.86
N PRO A 482 14.49 25.36 -26.19
CA PRO A 482 13.57 26.24 -26.91
C PRO A 482 12.12 25.82 -26.70
N GLY A 483 11.26 26.75 -26.32
CA GLY A 483 9.86 26.49 -25.97
C GLY A 483 9.64 26.03 -24.54
N GLY A 484 10.70 25.75 -23.79
CA GLY A 484 10.62 25.35 -22.38
C GLY A 484 10.03 26.44 -21.48
N GLU A 485 10.19 27.71 -21.87
CA GLU A 485 9.59 28.84 -21.18
C GLU A 485 8.04 28.87 -21.22
N LYS A 486 7.44 28.08 -22.10
CA LYS A 486 5.99 27.94 -22.24
C LYS A 486 5.42 26.81 -21.38
N LEU A 487 6.29 25.94 -20.85
CA LEU A 487 5.86 24.85 -19.99
C LEU A 487 5.35 25.39 -18.67
N PRO A 488 4.21 24.87 -18.17
CA PRO A 488 3.78 25.19 -16.83
C PRO A 488 4.76 24.60 -15.79
N MET A 489 5.07 25.39 -14.78
CA MET A 489 5.94 24.96 -13.67
C MET A 489 5.11 24.24 -12.62
N PRO A 490 5.51 23.01 -12.20
CA PRO A 490 4.95 22.40 -11.01
C PRO A 490 5.24 23.25 -9.77
N ARG A 491 4.19 23.53 -8.97
CA ARG A 491 4.29 24.25 -7.71
C ARG A 491 3.80 23.33 -6.60
N PHE A 492 4.50 23.26 -5.48
CA PHE A 492 4.02 22.52 -4.33
C PHE A 492 3.97 23.40 -3.08
N ALA A 493 3.01 23.10 -2.21
CA ALA A 493 2.89 23.71 -0.91
C ALA A 493 2.57 22.66 0.16
N ILE A 494 3.25 22.76 1.29
CA ILE A 494 2.88 22.12 2.55
C ILE A 494 2.13 23.18 3.36
N VAL A 495 0.91 22.85 3.76
CA VAL A 495 0.02 23.76 4.47
C VAL A 495 -0.22 23.23 5.87
N ASN A 496 -0.12 24.09 6.86
CA ASN A 496 -0.35 23.70 8.25
C ASN A 496 -1.22 24.74 8.94
N GLU A 497 -2.04 24.30 9.86
CA GLU A 497 -2.71 25.16 10.82
C GLU A 497 -1.68 25.81 11.75
N ILE A 498 -1.85 27.08 12.09
CA ILE A 498 -1.09 27.78 13.12
C ILE A 498 -1.85 27.69 14.44
N LYS A 499 -1.23 27.05 15.43
CA LYS A 499 -1.76 26.96 16.80
C LYS A 499 -1.34 28.17 17.66
N ALA A 500 -0.11 28.63 17.50
CA ALA A 500 0.47 29.74 18.25
C ALA A 500 1.38 30.57 17.35
N ARG A 501 0.90 31.72 16.90
CA ARG A 501 1.59 32.60 15.93
C ARG A 501 2.90 33.18 16.44
N ASP A 502 2.96 33.52 17.71
CA ASP A 502 4.17 34.02 18.40
C ASP A 502 5.25 32.95 18.46
N VAL A 503 4.91 31.70 18.74
CA VAL A 503 5.82 30.56 18.71
C VAL A 503 6.37 30.34 17.30
N VAL A 504 5.49 30.36 16.27
CA VAL A 504 5.93 30.24 14.87
C VAL A 504 6.99 31.29 14.54
N SER A 505 6.75 32.56 14.87
CA SER A 505 7.68 33.64 14.58
C SER A 505 9.02 33.50 15.32
N LYS A 506 8.95 33.15 16.60
CA LYS A 506 10.15 32.95 17.44
C LYS A 506 11.00 31.77 16.94
N GLU A 507 10.37 30.65 16.72
CA GLU A 507 11.11 29.44 16.34
C GLU A 507 11.62 29.50 14.90
N TRP A 508 10.93 30.24 14.01
CA TRP A 508 11.44 30.54 12.67
C TRP A 508 12.74 31.33 12.72
N ALA A 509 12.80 32.39 13.53
CA ALA A 509 14.03 33.17 13.69
C ALA A 509 15.21 32.32 14.26
N ARG A 510 14.92 31.39 15.19
CA ARG A 510 15.90 30.44 15.69
C ARG A 510 16.40 29.47 14.63
N LEU A 511 15.47 28.99 13.78
CA LEU A 511 15.78 28.10 12.66
C LEU A 511 16.70 28.78 11.65
N GLU A 512 16.46 30.04 11.31
CA GLU A 512 17.34 30.83 10.44
C GLU A 512 18.75 31.01 11.03
N MET A 513 18.87 31.32 12.33
CA MET A 513 20.15 31.41 13.00
C MET A 513 20.90 30.07 12.99
N GLY A 514 20.21 28.98 13.26
CA GLY A 514 20.76 27.64 13.22
C GLY A 514 21.25 27.25 11.82
N LEU A 515 20.47 27.48 10.79
CA LEU A 515 20.85 27.23 9.40
C LEU A 515 22.05 28.08 8.97
N THR A 516 22.08 29.35 9.35
CA THR A 516 23.24 30.22 9.11
C THR A 516 24.51 29.65 9.74
N GLY A 517 24.41 29.15 10.97
CA GLY A 517 25.53 28.52 11.67
C GLY A 517 25.98 27.20 10.99
N VAL A 518 25.07 26.41 10.45
CA VAL A 518 25.40 25.18 9.68
C VAL A 518 26.14 25.52 8.39
N LEU A 519 25.75 26.58 7.69
CA LEU A 519 26.31 26.95 6.37
C LEU A 519 27.63 27.74 6.49
N LYS A 520 27.88 28.38 7.63
CA LYS A 520 29.06 29.23 7.86
C LYS A 520 30.41 28.55 7.58
N PRO A 521 30.68 27.30 8.02
CA PRO A 521 31.95 26.62 7.73
C PRO A 521 32.16 26.34 6.25
N PHE A 522 31.10 26.31 5.45
CA PHE A 522 31.18 26.11 4.00
C PHE A 522 31.32 27.41 3.22
N SER A 523 31.43 28.54 3.92
CA SER A 523 31.42 29.88 3.30
C SER A 523 30.19 30.15 2.42
N MET A 524 29.07 29.53 2.75
CA MET A 524 27.79 29.69 2.08
C MET A 524 26.88 30.59 2.93
N PRO A 525 26.77 31.89 2.59
CA PRO A 525 25.81 32.74 3.30
C PRO A 525 24.38 32.33 2.92
N LEU A 526 23.50 32.30 3.92
CA LEU A 526 22.08 32.26 3.65
C LEU A 526 21.68 33.54 2.91
N PRO A 527 20.96 33.46 1.80
CA PRO A 527 20.36 34.65 1.18
C PRO A 527 19.47 35.36 2.20
N PRO A 528 19.37 36.71 2.14
CA PRO A 528 18.50 37.45 3.04
C PRO A 528 17.04 37.03 2.78
N VAL A 529 16.26 36.89 3.86
CA VAL A 529 14.83 36.68 3.77
C VAL A 529 14.15 38.01 3.49
N GLU A 530 13.44 38.08 2.40
CA GLU A 530 12.60 39.21 2.07
C GLU A 530 11.16 38.98 2.52
N SER A 531 10.44 40.05 2.81
CA SER A 531 9.04 39.99 3.24
C SER A 531 8.15 40.77 2.28
N PHE A 532 7.05 40.14 1.88
CA PHE A 532 6.06 40.72 0.98
C PHE A 532 4.69 40.68 1.65
N PRO A 533 4.22 41.82 2.20
CA PRO A 533 2.88 41.89 2.80
C PRO A 533 1.80 41.96 1.70
N GLN A 534 0.72 41.18 1.86
CA GLN A 534 -0.43 41.19 0.97
C GLN A 534 -1.72 41.00 1.77
N LYS A 535 -2.60 42.00 1.83
CA LYS A 535 -3.85 41.96 2.57
C LYS A 535 -3.62 41.50 4.03
N ASN A 536 -4.10 40.28 4.38
CA ASN A 536 -4.03 39.71 5.72
C ASN A 536 -2.88 38.70 5.86
N ALA A 537 -2.07 38.49 4.84
CA ALA A 537 -0.97 37.52 4.82
C ALA A 537 0.36 38.21 4.60
N THR A 538 1.43 37.56 5.03
CA THR A 538 2.81 37.98 4.70
C THR A 538 3.55 36.78 4.12
N ALA A 539 4.16 36.95 2.97
CA ALA A 539 5.07 35.98 2.40
C ALA A 539 6.52 36.34 2.77
N HIS A 540 7.26 35.35 3.24
CA HIS A 540 8.69 35.41 3.47
C HIS A 540 9.40 34.49 2.48
N PHE A 541 10.46 34.96 1.80
CA PHE A 541 11.13 34.19 0.75
C PHE A 541 12.62 34.51 0.66
N TRP A 542 13.39 33.55 0.16
CA TRP A 542 14.79 33.76 -0.15
C TRP A 542 14.96 34.27 -1.57
N SER A 543 15.63 35.38 -1.73
CA SER A 543 15.97 35.94 -3.06
C SER A 543 17.05 35.09 -3.71
N LEU A 544 16.66 34.24 -4.66
CA LEU A 544 17.58 33.39 -5.42
C LEU A 544 17.90 34.02 -6.79
N PRO A 545 19.06 33.71 -7.41
CA PRO A 545 19.50 34.32 -8.67
C PRO A 545 18.53 34.16 -9.86
N PHE A 546 17.68 33.12 -9.82
CA PHE A 546 16.67 32.81 -10.86
C PHE A 546 15.25 33.14 -10.41
N ASN A 547 15.10 34.18 -9.62
CA ASN A 547 13.89 34.50 -8.91
C ASN A 547 12.68 34.68 -9.86
N SER A 548 11.74 33.76 -9.77
CA SER A 548 10.37 33.94 -10.31
C SER A 548 9.40 33.72 -9.16
N GLU A 549 8.19 34.26 -9.25
CA GLU A 549 7.16 34.07 -8.24
C GLU A 549 6.82 32.61 -8.01
N ASP A 550 7.01 31.76 -9.01
CA ASP A 550 6.69 30.33 -9.03
C ASP A 550 7.92 29.42 -8.81
N TRP A 551 9.12 29.99 -8.68
CA TRP A 551 10.36 29.27 -8.36
C TRP A 551 11.12 30.00 -7.25
N THR A 552 10.47 30.13 -6.14
CA THR A 552 11.02 30.83 -4.98
C THR A 552 10.61 30.07 -3.72
N LEU A 553 11.58 29.49 -3.04
CA LEU A 553 11.31 28.87 -1.75
C LEU A 553 10.81 29.93 -0.77
N SER A 554 9.60 29.76 -0.31
CA SER A 554 8.87 30.77 0.45
C SER A 554 7.90 30.18 1.44
N ALA A 555 7.51 31.00 2.40
CA ALA A 555 6.45 30.71 3.35
C ALA A 555 5.48 31.89 3.38
N ALA A 556 4.20 31.66 3.13
CA ALA A 556 3.16 32.66 3.35
C ALA A 556 2.34 32.27 4.59
N LEU A 557 1.99 33.25 5.41
CA LEU A 557 1.25 32.98 6.62
C LEU A 557 0.36 34.16 7.03
N ASP A 558 -0.76 33.83 7.65
CA ASP A 558 -1.62 34.70 8.43
C ASP A 558 -1.61 34.26 9.92
N ASP A 559 -2.66 34.57 10.67
CA ASP A 559 -2.78 34.15 12.08
C ASP A 559 -3.18 32.67 12.24
N GLN A 560 -3.67 32.02 11.20
CA GLN A 560 -4.27 30.67 11.28
C GLN A 560 -3.63 29.65 10.35
N THR A 561 -2.95 30.07 9.29
CA THR A 561 -2.43 29.22 8.24
C THR A 561 -1.00 29.56 7.91
N LEU A 562 -0.15 28.53 7.81
CA LEU A 562 1.19 28.58 7.24
C LEU A 562 1.21 27.74 5.97
N ALA A 563 1.55 28.32 4.83
CA ALA A 563 1.82 27.62 3.59
C ALA A 563 3.31 27.77 3.24
N PHE A 564 4.03 26.66 3.08
CA PHE A 564 5.46 26.62 2.74
C PHE A 564 5.67 25.82 1.45
N GLY A 565 6.47 26.33 0.51
CA GLY A 565 6.71 25.61 -0.74
C GLY A 565 7.54 26.38 -1.75
N THR A 566 7.37 26.06 -3.06
CA THR A 566 8.19 26.57 -4.15
C THR A 566 7.63 27.79 -4.88
N SER A 567 6.44 28.25 -4.54
CA SER A 567 5.79 29.38 -5.23
C SER A 567 5.17 30.34 -4.23
N ARG A 568 5.70 31.56 -4.18
CA ARG A 568 5.15 32.65 -3.37
C ARG A 568 3.70 32.95 -3.74
N ALA A 569 3.40 32.96 -5.04
CA ALA A 569 2.05 33.20 -5.54
C ALA A 569 1.06 32.12 -5.06
N GLN A 570 1.40 30.83 -5.21
CA GLN A 570 0.57 29.71 -4.76
C GLN A 570 0.30 29.78 -3.25
N GLN A 571 1.31 30.09 -2.46
CA GLN A 571 1.17 30.10 -1.00
C GLN A 571 0.26 31.25 -0.53
N LEU A 572 0.37 32.42 -1.14
CA LEU A 572 -0.54 33.55 -0.86
C LEU A 572 -1.99 33.22 -1.25
N GLU A 573 -2.17 32.58 -2.44
CA GLU A 573 -3.48 32.07 -2.88
C GLU A 573 -4.08 31.07 -1.86
N ILE A 574 -3.24 30.13 -1.35
CA ILE A 574 -3.65 29.15 -0.34
C ILE A 574 -4.08 29.82 0.97
N VAL A 575 -3.27 30.75 1.50
CA VAL A 575 -3.59 31.46 2.74
C VAL A 575 -4.87 32.29 2.58
N GLU A 576 -5.07 32.96 1.44
CA GLU A 576 -6.30 33.69 1.15
C GLU A 576 -7.52 32.74 1.05
N ALA A 577 -7.38 31.58 0.41
CA ALA A 577 -8.45 30.59 0.26
C ALA A 577 -8.85 29.97 1.61
N THR A 578 -7.92 29.85 2.56
CA THR A 578 -8.14 29.26 3.88
C THR A 578 -8.58 30.26 4.96
N ALA A 579 -8.70 31.54 4.62
CA ALA A 579 -9.14 32.58 5.56
C ALA A 579 -10.59 32.36 6.07
N LYS A 580 -11.42 31.65 5.30
CA LYS A 580 -12.80 31.24 5.69
C LYS A 580 -12.95 29.74 5.48
N PRO A 581 -12.44 28.91 6.39
CA PRO A 581 -12.40 27.48 6.18
C PRO A 581 -13.78 26.84 6.25
N GLU A 582 -14.07 25.94 5.33
CA GLU A 582 -15.13 24.96 5.43
C GLU A 582 -14.56 23.67 6.01
N MET A 583 -15.05 23.26 7.19
CA MET A 583 -14.59 22.04 7.83
C MET A 583 -15.20 20.82 7.16
N LYS A 584 -14.37 19.92 6.64
CA LYS A 584 -14.81 18.64 6.06
C LYS A 584 -14.27 17.46 6.88
N PRO A 585 -15.13 16.47 7.20
CA PRO A 585 -14.72 15.36 8.05
C PRO A 585 -13.67 14.47 7.37
N GLY A 586 -12.70 14.02 8.16
CA GLY A 586 -11.74 12.97 7.82
C GLY A 586 -10.60 13.41 6.91
N TRP A 587 -10.07 12.42 6.20
CA TRP A 587 -8.95 12.56 5.26
C TRP A 587 -9.43 12.63 3.82
N HIS A 588 -8.79 13.47 3.02
CA HIS A 588 -9.11 13.68 1.61
C HIS A 588 -7.85 13.55 0.77
N LEU A 589 -7.97 12.85 -0.35
CA LEU A 589 -6.94 12.76 -1.38
C LEU A 589 -7.56 13.04 -2.74
N ARG A 590 -6.82 13.74 -3.60
CA ARG A 590 -7.16 13.94 -5.00
C ARG A 590 -5.93 13.77 -5.88
N ALA A 591 -6.13 13.15 -7.07
CA ALA A 591 -5.14 13.10 -8.15
C ALA A 591 -5.84 13.26 -9.50
N ASP A 592 -5.46 14.27 -10.27
CA ASP A 592 -6.03 14.59 -11.59
C ASP A 592 -5.13 14.06 -12.72
N PHE A 593 -5.39 12.83 -13.16
CA PHE A 593 -4.62 12.18 -14.22
C PHE A 593 -4.84 12.81 -15.59
N ALA A 594 -6.01 13.40 -15.84
CA ALA A 594 -6.28 14.10 -17.10
C ALA A 594 -5.37 15.34 -17.22
N ARG A 595 -5.18 16.07 -16.13
CA ARG A 595 -4.27 17.22 -16.07
C ARG A 595 -2.81 16.80 -16.17
N LEU A 596 -2.43 15.71 -15.48
CA LEU A 596 -1.09 15.13 -15.60
C LEU A 596 -0.78 14.79 -17.07
N ARG A 597 -1.73 14.19 -17.77
CA ARG A 597 -1.58 13.87 -19.20
C ARG A 597 -1.35 15.13 -20.05
N VAL A 598 -2.12 16.20 -19.83
CA VAL A 598 -1.93 17.48 -20.55
C VAL A 598 -0.51 18.00 -20.32
N PHE A 599 -0.07 18.06 -19.06
CA PHE A 599 1.29 18.49 -18.71
C PHE A 599 2.38 17.66 -19.40
N LEU A 600 2.26 16.32 -19.33
CA LEU A 600 3.22 15.42 -19.99
C LEU A 600 3.20 15.56 -21.50
N SER A 601 2.06 15.86 -22.11
CA SER A 601 1.93 16.09 -23.55
C SER A 601 2.64 17.38 -23.98
N GLU A 602 2.51 18.46 -23.23
CA GLU A 602 3.22 19.72 -23.45
C GLU A 602 4.72 19.54 -23.26
N PHE A 603 5.13 18.83 -22.21
CA PHE A 603 6.53 18.49 -21.96
C PHE A 603 7.13 17.63 -23.08
N ALA A 604 6.37 16.63 -23.59
CA ALA A 604 6.79 15.80 -24.70
C ALA A 604 6.98 16.61 -26.00
N GLN A 605 6.13 17.58 -26.27
CA GLN A 605 6.27 18.45 -27.46
C GLN A 605 7.56 19.26 -27.42
N VAL A 606 7.91 19.83 -26.27
CA VAL A 606 9.17 20.58 -26.09
C VAL A 606 10.38 19.66 -26.21
N ARG A 607 10.31 18.46 -25.58
CA ARG A 607 11.41 17.48 -25.61
C ARG A 607 11.56 16.77 -26.96
N ALA A 608 10.47 16.52 -27.69
CA ALA A 608 10.51 15.85 -29.00
C ALA A 608 11.30 16.65 -30.06
N GLN A 609 11.48 17.97 -29.88
CA GLN A 609 12.39 18.77 -30.68
C GLN A 609 13.87 18.39 -30.46
N GLN A 610 14.19 17.64 -29.40
CA GLN A 610 15.55 17.24 -29.04
C GLN A 610 15.80 15.73 -29.15
N THR A 611 14.85 14.88 -28.72
CA THR A 611 15.01 13.42 -28.68
C THR A 611 13.64 12.74 -28.81
N GLY A 612 13.46 11.84 -29.79
CA GLY A 612 12.23 11.08 -29.96
C GLY A 612 12.06 10.04 -28.84
N ASP A 613 11.44 10.40 -27.69
CA ASP A 613 11.26 9.54 -26.53
C ASP A 613 9.95 8.74 -26.60
N ALA A 614 10.06 7.45 -26.94
CA ALA A 614 8.92 6.54 -27.02
C ALA A 614 8.28 6.30 -25.63
N THR A 615 9.07 6.32 -24.56
CA THR A 615 8.61 6.04 -23.18
C THR A 615 7.59 7.07 -22.71
N LEU A 616 7.85 8.35 -22.99
CA LEU A 616 6.96 9.44 -22.60
C LEU A 616 5.64 9.41 -23.40
N LYS A 617 5.70 9.09 -24.69
CA LYS A 617 4.50 8.90 -25.51
C LYS A 617 3.63 7.76 -25.00
N ASN A 618 4.24 6.64 -24.60
CA ASN A 618 3.52 5.52 -24.01
C ASN A 618 2.88 5.92 -22.67
N ALA A 619 3.59 6.62 -21.79
CA ALA A 619 3.04 7.10 -20.53
C ALA A 619 1.81 8.01 -20.72
N ILE A 620 1.86 8.94 -21.68
CA ILE A 620 0.74 9.83 -22.04
C ILE A 620 -0.47 9.01 -22.51
N ARG A 621 -0.22 8.02 -23.38
CA ARG A 621 -1.27 7.13 -23.89
C ARG A 621 -1.91 6.30 -22.79
N TRP A 622 -1.11 5.79 -21.83
CA TRP A 622 -1.60 5.04 -20.68
C TRP A 622 -2.49 5.86 -19.76
N LEU A 623 -2.25 7.16 -19.65
CA LEU A 623 -3.07 8.07 -18.84
C LEU A 623 -4.36 8.51 -19.53
N GLU A 624 -4.53 8.22 -20.83
CA GLU A 624 -5.64 8.74 -21.63
C GLU A 624 -7.04 8.43 -21.07
N PRO A 625 -7.34 7.23 -20.56
CA PRO A 625 -8.66 6.91 -20.02
C PRO A 625 -8.89 7.47 -18.62
N PHE A 626 -7.84 7.80 -17.88
CA PHE A 626 -7.95 8.18 -16.48
C PHE A 626 -8.23 9.66 -16.30
N GLY A 627 -9.22 9.96 -15.47
CA GLY A 627 -9.61 11.31 -15.08
C GLY A 627 -9.23 11.64 -13.64
N ASP A 628 -10.15 12.27 -12.92
CA ASP A 628 -9.99 12.70 -11.52
C ASP A 628 -10.21 11.52 -10.57
N LEU A 629 -9.24 11.23 -9.73
CA LEU A 629 -9.31 10.27 -8.64
C LEU A 629 -9.52 11.02 -7.33
N ARG A 630 -10.54 10.68 -6.59
CA ARG A 630 -10.82 11.20 -5.25
C ARG A 630 -11.00 10.07 -4.26
N THR A 631 -10.38 10.21 -3.12
CA THR A 631 -10.58 9.30 -1.99
C THR A 631 -10.92 10.11 -0.76
N ARG A 632 -11.88 9.63 0.02
CA ARG A 632 -12.24 10.18 1.32
C ARG A 632 -12.30 9.07 2.34
N VAL A 633 -11.74 9.32 3.52
CA VAL A 633 -11.84 8.44 4.68
C VAL A 633 -12.39 9.26 5.84
N GLN A 634 -13.55 8.87 6.37
CA GLN A 634 -14.23 9.59 7.45
C GLN A 634 -14.89 8.60 8.41
N VAL A 635 -15.36 9.09 9.54
CA VAL A 635 -16.14 8.30 10.50
C VAL A 635 -17.61 8.67 10.38
N GLU A 636 -18.46 7.69 10.13
CA GLU A 636 -19.92 7.81 10.12
C GLU A 636 -20.52 6.73 11.01
N ASN A 637 -21.46 7.09 11.88
CA ASN A 637 -22.13 6.15 12.78
C ASN A 637 -21.16 5.28 13.62
N ASN A 638 -20.06 5.87 14.06
CA ASN A 638 -19.00 5.18 14.82
C ASN A 638 -18.30 4.06 14.05
N GLU A 639 -18.29 4.15 12.73
CA GLU A 639 -17.63 3.22 11.82
C GLU A 639 -16.81 4.00 10.79
N ALA A 640 -15.65 3.48 10.37
CA ALA A 640 -14.89 4.09 9.29
C ALA A 640 -15.61 3.84 7.95
N ARG A 641 -15.70 4.90 7.15
CA ARG A 641 -16.16 4.86 5.78
C ARG A 641 -15.11 5.42 4.86
N SER A 642 -14.64 4.60 3.94
CA SER A 642 -13.73 5.01 2.87
C SER A 642 -14.50 5.00 1.55
N THR A 643 -14.38 6.07 0.78
CA THR A 643 -14.93 6.14 -0.58
C THR A 643 -13.83 6.44 -1.59
N LEU A 644 -13.92 5.83 -2.76
CA LEU A 644 -13.07 6.09 -3.91
C LEU A 644 -13.96 6.39 -5.10
N ASP A 645 -13.71 7.51 -5.76
CA ASP A 645 -14.35 7.93 -6.99
C ASP A 645 -13.27 8.21 -8.04
N TRP A 646 -13.20 7.39 -9.07
CA TRP A 646 -12.21 7.51 -10.14
C TRP A 646 -12.87 7.65 -11.49
N SER A 647 -12.95 8.85 -12.01
CA SER A 647 -13.53 9.11 -13.32
C SER A 647 -12.68 8.53 -14.45
N MET A 648 -13.34 7.94 -15.47
CA MET A 648 -12.70 7.37 -16.65
C MET A 648 -13.45 7.77 -17.92
N LYS A 649 -12.71 8.22 -18.95
CA LYS A 649 -13.33 8.84 -20.14
C LYS A 649 -13.98 7.88 -21.11
N ASP A 650 -13.37 6.74 -21.40
CA ASP A 650 -13.78 5.89 -22.53
C ASP A 650 -14.61 4.66 -22.15
N ALA A 651 -14.63 4.30 -20.88
CA ALA A 651 -15.44 3.19 -20.40
C ALA A 651 -16.94 3.55 -20.26
N VAL A 652 -17.27 4.85 -20.30
CA VAL A 652 -18.63 5.39 -20.15
C VAL A 652 -19.56 5.06 -21.34
N ARG A 653 -19.01 4.81 -22.52
CA ARG A 653 -19.82 4.55 -23.73
C ARG A 653 -20.18 3.09 -23.93
N ALA A 654 -19.70 2.21 -23.12
CA ALA A 654 -19.76 0.77 -23.34
C ALA A 654 -20.60 0.00 -22.30
N PHE A 655 -21.10 0.67 -21.24
CA PHE A 655 -22.00 0.07 -20.21
C PHE A 655 -23.44 0.55 -20.31
#